data_6912e1252877dc05de7678b3461f61de
#
_entry.id   6912e1252877dc05de7678b3461f61de
#
_cell.length_a   1.000
_cell.length_b   1.000
_cell.length_c   1.000
_cell.angle_alpha   90.00
_cell.angle_beta   90.00
_cell.angle_gamma   90.00
#
_symmetry.space_group_name_H-M   'P 1'
#
loop_
_entity.id
_entity.type
_entity.pdbx_description
1 polymer ?
#
loop_
_entity_poly.entity_id
_entity_poly.type
_entity_poly.pdbx_seq_one_letter_code
_entity_poly.pdbx_strand_id
1 'polypeptide(L)'
;MDLAALICYTTILILVFLPLCASDDRLVLGKPLRPGTTIVSDGGDFALGFFTTSNSTPASLYLGIWYNGISELTTVWVANRETPVINNTFSLPNLSLTNTSSLVLSNGNGTGRVIWTTTSVATAAGSSPSTAVLLNTGNLVLRSLNGTILWQSFDHPTDTFLPGMKIGLRYRTRTGDRLMSWKGPGDPSPGRFSYGGDPATFLQIFIWDGARPVYRNIPWTGFRVKSKHKYQQADPNASAIVVYMAVVNTDEEIYVTYSLSDGAARTRYVLTYSGEYQLESWSSRLLKWTVLAKWPPTDCTRYGYCGSYGYCDATAVPVPTCKCLDGFQPTSKEEWDGGRFSKGCRRMVPLSGCGGGFLPLPLMKSPDRFTFVGGNKSTLEECEAECRRNCSCVAYAFANLGSGRSGGDMTRCLVWVGELVDGGKTGEVPGGNTLYLRVGAEGSPTHGPGGSNSAVVPILGTSVVLLLIGIFVAWLKFKGNPPHDHELAFVRLEEIAQATDSFSEKCMIGQGGFGKVYKGFLGGKETAVKRLSMDSQQGTEEFRNEVILIARLQHRNLVRLLGYCGEQAEKLLIYEYLPNGSLDAILFDDSRRMLLDWETRFSIIKGAARGLLYLHQDSRMTVIHRDLKAANVLLDAEMKPKIADFGMARIFGDNQQNANTQRVSWNMWKEGKAEALSDSSIMDTCSPDEVSLCIHVALLCVQENPDDRPLMSSVVFVLENRSTTLSTPNHPPGFARRNTEMERIRDDIQHSMNSFTLTEIQGR
;
A
#
# COMPACT_ATOMS: atom_id res chain seq x y z
N MET A 1 -56.59 -5.06 -28.45
CA MET A 1 -55.23 -4.71 -28.00
C MET A 1 -54.97 -5.54 -26.76
N ASP A 2 -54.04 -6.50 -26.87
CA ASP A 2 -53.73 -7.44 -25.79
C ASP A 2 -53.16 -6.72 -24.58
N LEU A 3 -53.62 -7.10 -23.41
CA LEU A 3 -53.14 -6.58 -22.11
C LEU A 3 -51.63 -6.70 -21.98
N ALA A 4 -51.03 -7.71 -22.60
CA ALA A 4 -49.58 -7.90 -22.67
C ALA A 4 -48.88 -6.80 -23.51
N ALA A 5 -49.47 -6.35 -24.61
CA ALA A 5 -48.96 -5.27 -25.43
C ALA A 5 -49.04 -3.91 -24.69
N LEU A 6 -50.09 -3.69 -23.90
CA LEU A 6 -50.26 -2.49 -23.07
C LEU A 6 -49.26 -2.44 -21.93
N ILE A 7 -49.01 -3.57 -21.27
CA ILE A 7 -47.96 -3.68 -20.21
C ILE A 7 -46.58 -3.50 -20.81
N CYS A 8 -46.28 -4.06 -21.98
CA CYS A 8 -45.01 -3.87 -22.65
C CYS A 8 -44.80 -2.42 -23.08
N TYR A 9 -45.83 -1.75 -23.59
CA TYR A 9 -45.77 -0.33 -23.97
C TYR A 9 -45.62 0.60 -22.76
N THR A 10 -46.31 0.30 -21.64
CA THR A 10 -46.18 1.09 -20.41
C THR A 10 -44.83 0.86 -19.74
N THR A 11 -44.29 -0.34 -19.76
CA THR A 11 -42.92 -0.61 -19.25
C THR A 11 -41.83 0.02 -20.10
N ILE A 12 -41.96 0.02 -21.42
CA ILE A 12 -41.05 0.72 -22.35
C ILE A 12 -41.20 2.24 -22.17
N LEU A 13 -42.41 2.76 -22.02
CA LEU A 13 -42.61 4.22 -21.74
C LEU A 13 -42.02 4.61 -20.40
N ILE A 14 -42.19 3.81 -19.36
CA ILE A 14 -41.55 4.05 -18.02
C ILE A 14 -40.05 3.99 -18.14
N LEU A 15 -39.45 3.05 -18.90
CA LEU A 15 -38.02 2.96 -19.13
C LEU A 15 -37.47 4.12 -19.99
N VAL A 16 -38.26 4.66 -20.90
CA VAL A 16 -37.85 5.82 -21.75
C VAL A 16 -38.03 7.16 -21.04
N PHE A 17 -38.96 7.23 -20.06
CA PHE A 17 -39.22 8.45 -19.26
C PHE A 17 -38.62 8.39 -17.83
N LEU A 18 -37.95 7.29 -17.44
CA LEU A 18 -37.01 7.41 -16.32
C LEU A 18 -35.87 8.29 -16.81
N PRO A 19 -35.72 9.54 -16.34
CA PRO A 19 -34.49 10.26 -16.58
C PRO A 19 -33.41 9.34 -16.01
N LEU A 20 -32.50 8.87 -16.83
CA LEU A 20 -31.18 8.48 -16.40
C LEU A 20 -30.66 9.72 -15.67
N CYS A 21 -30.86 9.76 -14.36
CA CYS A 21 -30.20 10.72 -13.47
C CYS A 21 -28.73 10.34 -13.49
N ALA A 22 -28.05 10.66 -14.61
CA ALA A 22 -26.60 10.78 -14.60
C ALA A 22 -26.32 11.84 -13.55
N SER A 23 -25.85 11.44 -12.39
CA SER A 23 -25.41 12.37 -11.37
C SER A 23 -24.26 13.15 -12.01
N ASP A 24 -24.40 14.48 -12.05
CA ASP A 24 -23.38 15.36 -12.61
C ASP A 24 -22.16 15.28 -11.70
N ASP A 25 -21.08 14.63 -12.13
CA ASP A 25 -19.84 14.45 -11.36
C ASP A 25 -18.92 15.67 -11.40
N ARG A 26 -19.34 16.70 -12.17
CA ARG A 26 -18.48 17.85 -12.51
C ARG A 26 -19.14 19.21 -12.38
N LEU A 27 -18.32 20.18 -12.04
CA LEU A 27 -18.66 21.60 -12.09
C LEU A 27 -18.07 22.21 -13.37
N VAL A 28 -18.93 22.85 -14.16
CA VAL A 28 -18.54 23.50 -15.41
C VAL A 28 -18.80 25.00 -15.34
N LEU A 29 -18.14 25.73 -16.21
CA LEU A 29 -18.30 27.17 -16.33
C LEU A 29 -19.78 27.53 -16.57
N GLY A 30 -20.28 28.54 -15.84
CA GLY A 30 -21.65 29.03 -15.98
C GLY A 30 -22.72 28.25 -15.22
N LYS A 31 -22.39 27.10 -14.61
CA LYS A 31 -23.33 26.29 -13.81
C LYS A 31 -22.86 26.23 -12.33
N PRO A 32 -23.17 27.21 -11.48
CA PRO A 32 -22.71 27.21 -10.11
C PRO A 32 -23.44 26.17 -9.26
N LEU A 33 -22.72 25.56 -8.29
CA LEU A 33 -23.28 24.70 -7.25
C LEU A 33 -23.89 25.58 -6.17
N ARG A 34 -25.14 25.30 -5.78
CA ARG A 34 -25.92 26.06 -4.80
C ARG A 34 -26.38 25.18 -3.62
N PRO A 35 -26.71 25.72 -2.48
CA PRO A 35 -27.35 24.97 -1.39
C PRO A 35 -28.60 24.22 -1.89
N GLY A 36 -28.72 22.96 -1.47
CA GLY A 36 -29.78 22.05 -1.93
C GLY A 36 -29.46 21.25 -3.19
N THR A 37 -28.34 21.52 -3.85
CA THR A 37 -27.81 20.70 -4.96
C THR A 37 -26.49 20.07 -4.58
N THR A 38 -26.19 18.90 -5.14
CA THR A 38 -24.95 18.16 -4.91
C THR A 38 -24.36 17.67 -6.22
N ILE A 39 -23.05 17.61 -6.26
CA ILE A 39 -22.29 16.88 -7.28
C ILE A 39 -21.93 15.53 -6.67
N VAL A 40 -22.19 14.44 -7.39
CA VAL A 40 -21.90 13.07 -6.90
C VAL A 40 -20.86 12.45 -7.82
N SER A 41 -19.85 11.81 -7.25
CA SER A 41 -18.82 11.11 -8.02
C SER A 41 -19.45 10.01 -8.91
N ASP A 42 -18.84 9.70 -10.05
CA ASP A 42 -19.34 8.76 -11.06
C ASP A 42 -19.74 7.39 -10.45
N GLY A 43 -18.91 6.84 -9.54
CA GLY A 43 -19.22 5.61 -8.79
C GLY A 43 -20.22 5.78 -7.65
N GLY A 44 -20.72 6.98 -7.37
CA GLY A 44 -21.70 7.22 -6.31
C GLY A 44 -21.16 7.22 -4.89
N ASP A 45 -19.85 7.15 -4.68
CA ASP A 45 -19.26 6.99 -3.33
C ASP A 45 -19.15 8.28 -2.55
N PHE A 46 -18.97 9.42 -3.23
CA PHE A 46 -18.78 10.72 -2.60
C PHE A 46 -19.73 11.77 -3.17
N ALA A 47 -20.09 12.74 -2.34
CA ALA A 47 -20.88 13.91 -2.75
C ALA A 47 -20.19 15.21 -2.31
N LEU A 48 -20.21 16.23 -3.16
CA LEU A 48 -19.79 17.60 -2.89
C LEU A 48 -21.03 18.50 -2.81
N GLY A 49 -21.12 19.30 -1.79
CA GLY A 49 -22.25 20.23 -1.62
C GLY A 49 -22.14 21.07 -0.38
N PHE A 50 -23.25 21.73 -0.05
CA PHE A 50 -23.37 22.54 1.16
C PHE A 50 -24.02 21.73 2.28
N PHE A 51 -23.45 21.82 3.49
CA PHE A 51 -24.00 21.19 4.68
C PHE A 51 -24.00 22.14 5.88
N THR A 52 -24.83 21.84 6.86
CA THR A 52 -24.88 22.54 8.14
C THR A 52 -24.54 21.62 9.28
N THR A 53 -23.98 22.15 10.35
CA THR A 53 -23.75 21.40 11.58
C THR A 53 -24.84 21.73 12.59
N SER A 54 -25.32 20.76 13.34
CA SER A 54 -26.53 20.80 14.17
C SER A 54 -26.50 21.75 15.36
N ASN A 55 -25.35 22.36 15.69
CA ASN A 55 -25.17 23.09 16.95
C ASN A 55 -24.98 24.62 16.81
N SER A 56 -25.16 25.17 15.61
CA SER A 56 -24.99 26.62 15.41
C SER A 56 -26.33 27.34 15.20
N THR A 57 -26.61 28.30 16.04
CA THR A 57 -27.71 29.30 15.84
C THR A 57 -27.08 30.68 15.77
N PRO A 58 -27.10 31.38 14.61
CA PRO A 58 -27.67 30.99 13.31
C PRO A 58 -26.85 29.83 12.63
N ALA A 59 -27.55 29.04 11.82
CA ALA A 59 -26.95 27.90 11.16
C ALA A 59 -25.77 28.30 10.27
N SER A 60 -24.58 27.77 10.57
CA SER A 60 -23.39 27.96 9.77
C SER A 60 -23.39 26.96 8.60
N LEU A 61 -23.18 27.47 7.40
CA LEU A 61 -23.15 26.67 6.16
C LEU A 61 -21.72 26.50 5.68
N TYR A 62 -21.36 25.25 5.40
CA TYR A 62 -20.04 24.85 4.92
C TYR A 62 -20.13 24.18 3.56
N LEU A 63 -19.14 24.38 2.70
CA LEU A 63 -18.95 23.62 1.47
C LEU A 63 -18.00 22.44 1.78
N GLY A 64 -18.42 21.22 1.50
CA GLY A 64 -17.60 20.05 1.80
C GLY A 64 -17.90 18.83 0.95
N ILE A 65 -17.06 17.83 1.13
CA ILE A 65 -17.17 16.49 0.53
C ILE A 65 -17.47 15.51 1.65
N TRP A 66 -18.41 14.59 1.40
CA TRP A 66 -18.78 13.54 2.35
C TRP A 66 -19.03 12.21 1.64
N TYR A 67 -19.04 11.11 2.41
CA TYR A 67 -19.45 9.79 1.88
C TYR A 67 -20.94 9.81 1.51
N ASN A 68 -21.23 9.52 0.25
CA ASN A 68 -22.59 9.41 -0.25
C ASN A 68 -23.20 8.02 0.04
N GLY A 69 -24.51 7.96 0.19
CA GLY A 69 -25.23 6.67 0.35
C GLY A 69 -25.01 5.97 1.71
N ILE A 70 -24.56 6.69 2.75
CA ILE A 70 -24.55 6.20 4.13
C ILE A 70 -25.50 7.04 4.99
N SER A 71 -26.02 6.44 6.08
CA SER A 71 -27.05 7.06 6.91
C SER A 71 -26.54 8.23 7.77
N GLU A 72 -25.23 8.35 7.96
CA GLU A 72 -24.57 9.36 8.76
C GLU A 72 -23.82 10.34 7.86
N LEU A 73 -24.08 11.64 7.99
CA LEU A 73 -23.31 12.65 7.26
C LEU A 73 -21.85 12.64 7.73
N THR A 74 -21.00 11.98 6.97
CA THR A 74 -19.59 11.83 7.28
C THR A 74 -18.75 12.67 6.33
N THR A 75 -18.44 13.88 6.73
CA THR A 75 -17.61 14.81 5.95
C THR A 75 -16.15 14.38 5.99
N VAL A 76 -15.49 14.44 4.82
CA VAL A 76 -14.08 14.09 4.65
C VAL A 76 -13.20 15.28 4.26
N TRP A 77 -13.81 16.36 3.78
CA TRP A 77 -13.12 17.59 3.42
C TRP A 77 -14.06 18.79 3.51
N VAL A 78 -13.54 19.96 3.92
CA VAL A 78 -14.30 21.20 4.05
C VAL A 78 -13.49 22.37 3.51
N ALA A 79 -14.05 23.15 2.57
CA ALA A 79 -13.38 24.27 1.93
C ALA A 79 -13.24 25.49 2.86
N ASN A 80 -14.32 25.89 3.46
CA ASN A 80 -14.43 27.17 4.21
C ASN A 80 -14.49 26.97 5.73
N ARG A 81 -13.60 26.12 6.27
CA ARG A 81 -13.53 25.79 7.71
C ARG A 81 -13.41 27.02 8.61
N GLU A 82 -12.60 28.00 8.19
CA GLU A 82 -12.30 29.20 8.98
C GLU A 82 -13.38 30.28 8.84
N THR A 83 -14.13 30.25 7.73
CA THR A 83 -15.10 31.29 7.38
C THR A 83 -16.44 30.67 6.99
N PRO A 84 -17.23 30.16 7.95
CA PRO A 84 -18.56 29.64 7.67
C PRO A 84 -19.46 30.72 7.08
N VAL A 85 -20.36 30.32 6.21
CA VAL A 85 -21.41 31.23 5.71
C VAL A 85 -22.57 31.21 6.69
N ILE A 86 -22.94 32.37 7.20
CA ILE A 86 -24.14 32.48 8.01
C ILE A 86 -25.35 32.39 7.07
N ASN A 87 -26.23 31.44 7.33
CA ASN A 87 -27.41 31.20 6.51
C ASN A 87 -28.41 32.39 6.69
N ASN A 88 -28.30 33.37 5.82
CA ASN A 88 -29.23 34.50 5.73
C ASN A 88 -30.13 34.29 4.51
N THR A 89 -31.42 34.49 4.62
CA THR A 89 -32.41 34.37 3.56
C THR A 89 -32.16 35.31 2.37
N PHE A 90 -31.31 36.33 2.51
CA PHE A 90 -31.10 37.39 1.49
C PHE A 90 -29.92 37.13 0.55
N SER A 91 -29.03 36.14 0.82
CA SER A 91 -27.82 35.95 0.04
C SER A 91 -27.33 34.49 0.16
N LEU A 92 -27.80 33.62 -0.73
CA LEU A 92 -27.39 32.24 -0.77
C LEU A 92 -25.96 32.13 -1.36
N PRO A 93 -25.05 31.35 -0.74
CA PRO A 93 -23.74 31.13 -1.28
C PRO A 93 -23.78 30.28 -2.54
N ASN A 94 -22.75 30.41 -3.37
CA ASN A 94 -22.56 29.57 -4.54
C ASN A 94 -21.07 29.25 -4.75
N LEU A 95 -20.79 28.03 -5.21
CA LEU A 95 -19.50 27.64 -5.72
C LEU A 95 -19.54 27.75 -7.24
N SER A 96 -18.65 28.54 -7.82
CA SER A 96 -18.55 28.75 -9.26
C SER A 96 -17.12 28.47 -9.77
N LEU A 97 -17.04 27.99 -10.99
CA LEU A 97 -15.81 27.93 -11.76
C LEU A 97 -15.66 29.24 -12.55
N THR A 98 -14.49 29.87 -12.44
CA THR A 98 -14.20 31.14 -13.12
C THR A 98 -13.50 30.92 -14.47
N ASN A 99 -13.53 31.93 -15.33
CA ASN A 99 -12.76 31.95 -16.61
C ASN A 99 -11.24 31.87 -16.38
N THR A 100 -10.77 32.21 -15.20
CA THR A 100 -9.36 32.10 -14.80
C THR A 100 -9.00 30.74 -14.20
N SER A 101 -9.82 29.72 -14.47
CA SER A 101 -9.60 28.35 -13.96
C SER A 101 -9.44 28.27 -12.43
N SER A 102 -10.30 28.98 -11.69
CA SER A 102 -10.34 28.95 -10.22
C SER A 102 -11.74 28.61 -9.73
N LEU A 103 -11.81 27.83 -8.65
CA LEU A 103 -13.04 27.61 -7.90
C LEU A 103 -13.22 28.76 -6.90
N VAL A 104 -14.38 29.39 -6.91
CA VAL A 104 -14.69 30.52 -6.03
C VAL A 104 -16.00 30.26 -5.31
N LEU A 105 -15.93 30.24 -3.97
CA LEU A 105 -17.09 30.26 -3.10
C LEU A 105 -17.38 31.72 -2.75
N SER A 106 -18.55 32.23 -3.15
CA SER A 106 -18.99 33.58 -2.88
C SER A 106 -20.36 33.60 -2.22
N ASN A 107 -20.63 34.66 -1.50
CA ASN A 107 -21.97 34.93 -0.91
C ASN A 107 -22.71 35.88 -1.87
N GLY A 108 -23.85 35.46 -2.44
CA GLY A 108 -24.66 36.26 -3.38
C GLY A 108 -24.39 36.01 -4.86
N ASN A 109 -25.24 36.63 -5.72
CA ASN A 109 -25.22 36.44 -7.17
C ASN A 109 -24.06 37.23 -7.84
N GLY A 110 -22.85 36.64 -7.91
CA GLY A 110 -21.77 37.10 -8.81
C GLY A 110 -21.00 38.38 -8.39
N THR A 111 -21.54 39.24 -7.55
CA THR A 111 -20.88 40.46 -7.02
C THR A 111 -20.62 40.39 -5.51
N GLY A 112 -20.86 39.21 -4.92
CA GLY A 112 -20.77 39.01 -3.48
C GLY A 112 -19.32 38.82 -2.99
N ARG A 113 -19.15 38.93 -1.66
CA ARG A 113 -17.88 38.74 -0.96
C ARG A 113 -17.36 37.32 -1.23
N VAL A 114 -16.12 37.20 -1.74
CA VAL A 114 -15.40 35.93 -1.85
C VAL A 114 -15.09 35.43 -0.43
N ILE A 115 -15.49 34.19 -0.15
CA ILE A 115 -15.30 33.50 1.13
C ILE A 115 -14.12 32.58 1.08
N TRP A 116 -14.01 31.83 -0.03
CA TRP A 116 -12.94 30.89 -0.28
C TRP A 116 -12.66 30.79 -1.79
N THR A 117 -11.41 30.54 -2.15
CA THR A 117 -11.00 30.33 -3.53
C THR A 117 -9.81 29.40 -3.61
N THR A 118 -9.72 28.63 -4.69
CA THR A 118 -8.48 27.94 -5.03
C THR A 118 -7.45 28.96 -5.49
N THR A 119 -6.26 28.96 -4.88
CA THR A 119 -5.10 29.71 -5.40
C THR A 119 -4.56 28.93 -6.60
N SER A 120 -4.96 29.28 -7.82
CA SER A 120 -4.28 28.76 -9.01
C SER A 120 -2.95 29.51 -9.18
N VAL A 121 -1.87 28.78 -9.44
CA VAL A 121 -0.65 29.38 -9.99
C VAL A 121 -1.07 30.02 -11.31
N ALA A 122 -0.95 31.34 -11.42
CA ALA A 122 -1.29 32.09 -12.60
C ALA A 122 -0.53 31.49 -13.81
N THR A 123 -1.20 30.63 -14.57
CA THR A 123 -0.71 30.22 -15.89
C THR A 123 -0.83 31.43 -16.81
N ALA A 124 0.26 31.78 -17.45
CA ALA A 124 0.36 32.85 -18.40
C ALA A 124 -0.80 32.82 -19.41
N ALA A 125 -1.32 34.00 -19.70
CA ALA A 125 -2.46 34.32 -20.58
C ALA A 125 -2.73 33.31 -21.70
N GLY A 126 -3.79 32.54 -21.57
CA GLY A 126 -4.29 31.58 -22.55
C GLY A 126 -5.27 30.64 -21.86
N SER A 127 -6.42 31.15 -21.38
CA SER A 127 -7.39 30.39 -20.61
C SER A 127 -8.11 29.37 -21.50
N SER A 128 -7.61 28.14 -21.50
CA SER A 128 -8.40 26.99 -21.92
C SER A 128 -9.50 26.73 -20.87
N PRO A 129 -10.74 26.44 -21.29
CA PRO A 129 -11.80 26.11 -20.34
C PRO A 129 -11.35 24.93 -19.45
N SER A 130 -11.64 25.03 -18.14
CA SER A 130 -11.34 24.03 -17.14
C SER A 130 -12.62 23.39 -16.62
N THR A 131 -12.49 22.22 -16.01
CA THR A 131 -13.58 21.53 -15.31
C THR A 131 -13.12 21.10 -13.93
N ALA A 132 -14.02 21.12 -12.94
CA ALA A 132 -13.77 20.52 -11.65
C ALA A 132 -14.58 19.23 -11.52
N VAL A 133 -13.91 18.11 -11.23
CA VAL A 133 -14.48 16.76 -11.19
C VAL A 133 -14.32 16.19 -9.80
N LEU A 134 -15.36 15.60 -9.24
CA LEU A 134 -15.32 14.83 -8.01
C LEU A 134 -15.05 13.36 -8.35
N LEU A 135 -13.88 12.88 -7.99
CA LEU A 135 -13.47 11.50 -8.25
C LEU A 135 -14.07 10.51 -7.23
N ASN A 136 -14.12 9.22 -7.59
CA ASN A 136 -14.56 8.13 -6.71
C ASN A 136 -13.61 7.90 -5.51
N THR A 137 -12.46 8.54 -5.48
CA THR A 137 -11.54 8.58 -4.34
C THR A 137 -11.92 9.62 -3.29
N GLY A 138 -12.91 10.50 -3.55
CA GLY A 138 -13.23 11.66 -2.74
C GLY A 138 -12.37 12.89 -3.04
N ASN A 139 -11.54 12.84 -4.07
CA ASN A 139 -10.70 13.97 -4.50
C ASN A 139 -11.48 14.88 -5.46
N LEU A 140 -11.62 16.16 -5.11
CA LEU A 140 -12.11 17.19 -6.03
C LEU A 140 -10.91 17.74 -6.80
N VAL A 141 -10.91 17.54 -8.12
CA VAL A 141 -9.79 17.90 -9.00
C VAL A 141 -10.22 18.97 -10.00
N LEU A 142 -9.49 20.06 -10.04
CA LEU A 142 -9.61 21.10 -11.07
C LEU A 142 -8.62 20.79 -12.20
N ARG A 143 -9.13 20.52 -13.40
CA ARG A 143 -8.33 20.13 -14.58
C ARG A 143 -8.52 21.13 -15.72
N SER A 144 -7.44 21.38 -16.45
CA SER A 144 -7.49 22.03 -17.77
C SER A 144 -7.97 21.04 -18.83
N LEU A 145 -8.34 21.51 -20.04
CA LEU A 145 -8.79 20.64 -21.14
C LEU A 145 -7.76 19.60 -21.58
N ASN A 146 -6.47 19.88 -21.39
CA ASN A 146 -5.39 18.93 -21.70
C ASN A 146 -5.14 17.91 -20.58
N GLY A 147 -6.03 17.83 -19.56
CA GLY A 147 -5.91 16.87 -18.45
C GLY A 147 -4.99 17.30 -17.31
N THR A 148 -4.23 18.41 -17.45
CA THR A 148 -3.32 18.87 -16.38
C THR A 148 -4.10 19.27 -15.14
N ILE A 149 -3.70 18.72 -13.98
CA ILE A 149 -4.27 19.07 -12.69
C ILE A 149 -3.74 20.45 -12.28
N LEU A 150 -4.67 21.39 -12.11
CA LEU A 150 -4.38 22.76 -11.66
C LEU A 150 -4.49 22.91 -10.15
N TRP A 151 -5.38 22.15 -9.51
CA TRP A 151 -5.61 22.11 -8.08
C TRP A 151 -6.37 20.84 -7.70
N GLN A 152 -6.16 20.35 -6.49
CA GLN A 152 -6.92 19.22 -5.95
C GLN A 152 -7.12 19.31 -4.44
N SER A 153 -8.26 18.82 -3.94
CA SER A 153 -8.60 18.84 -2.52
C SER A 153 -7.66 17.99 -1.66
N PHE A 154 -7.05 16.96 -2.24
CA PHE A 154 -6.12 16.07 -1.55
C PHE A 154 -4.82 16.77 -1.12
N ASP A 155 -4.43 17.87 -1.77
CA ASP A 155 -3.28 18.69 -1.36
C ASP A 155 -3.63 19.66 -0.21
N HIS A 156 -4.91 19.73 0.19
CA HIS A 156 -5.41 20.59 1.26
C HIS A 156 -6.26 19.79 2.26
N PRO A 157 -5.68 18.82 2.97
CA PRO A 157 -6.41 17.92 3.84
C PRO A 157 -7.06 18.68 5.01
N THR A 158 -8.18 18.13 5.50
CA THR A 158 -8.83 18.62 6.72
C THR A 158 -8.47 17.72 7.92
N ASP A 159 -9.37 16.95 8.44
CA ASP A 159 -9.15 16.02 9.56
C ASP A 159 -9.05 14.55 9.11
N THR A 160 -9.42 14.29 7.86
CA THR A 160 -9.56 12.95 7.30
C THR A 160 -8.45 12.65 6.28
N PHE A 161 -7.89 11.45 6.35
CA PHE A 161 -6.91 10.89 5.42
C PHE A 161 -7.56 9.73 4.68
N LEU A 162 -7.81 9.92 3.39
CA LEU A 162 -8.44 8.95 2.49
C LEU A 162 -7.38 8.12 1.73
N PRO A 163 -7.75 6.94 1.21
CA PRO A 163 -6.87 6.18 0.32
C PRO A 163 -6.40 7.04 -0.85
N GLY A 164 -5.10 7.00 -1.13
CA GLY A 164 -4.48 7.78 -2.20
C GLY A 164 -4.07 9.20 -1.84
N MET A 165 -4.48 9.76 -0.71
CA MET A 165 -3.94 11.03 -0.22
C MET A 165 -2.47 10.89 0.16
N LYS A 166 -1.78 12.04 0.29
CA LYS A 166 -0.39 12.16 0.72
C LYS A 166 -0.32 12.98 2.01
N ILE A 167 0.40 12.49 3.00
CA ILE A 167 0.77 13.26 4.20
C ILE A 167 2.29 13.24 4.30
N GLY A 168 2.94 14.35 4.06
CA GLY A 168 4.40 14.38 3.98
C GLY A 168 5.00 15.77 4.07
N LEU A 169 6.25 15.87 3.60
CA LEU A 169 7.07 17.07 3.69
C LEU A 169 7.86 17.26 2.40
N ARG A 170 7.94 18.50 1.92
CA ARG A 170 8.80 18.92 0.82
C ARG A 170 10.17 19.26 1.37
N TYR A 171 11.23 18.71 0.78
CA TYR A 171 12.61 18.89 1.26
C TYR A 171 13.07 20.35 1.20
N ARG A 172 12.73 21.05 0.10
CA ARG A 172 13.18 22.43 -0.13
C ARG A 172 12.60 23.42 0.88
N THR A 173 11.32 23.30 1.19
CA THR A 173 10.60 24.25 2.08
C THR A 173 10.54 23.78 3.52
N ARG A 174 10.79 22.50 3.79
CA ARG A 174 10.56 21.83 5.08
C ARG A 174 9.12 21.96 5.56
N THR A 175 8.19 22.18 4.64
CA THR A 175 6.75 22.30 4.92
C THR A 175 6.01 21.13 4.29
N GLY A 176 4.86 20.81 4.84
CA GLY A 176 3.98 19.78 4.32
C GLY A 176 2.58 19.96 4.85
N ASP A 177 1.67 19.27 4.21
CA ASP A 177 0.27 19.32 4.58
C ASP A 177 0.04 18.42 5.79
N ARG A 178 -0.73 18.92 6.74
CA ARG A 178 -1.07 18.23 7.98
C ARG A 178 -2.58 18.06 8.06
N LEU A 179 -3.01 16.95 8.61
CA LEU A 179 -4.39 16.87 9.10
C LEU A 179 -4.54 17.83 10.27
N MET A 180 -5.68 18.52 10.31
CA MET A 180 -6.07 19.38 11.41
C MET A 180 -7.41 18.90 11.94
N SER A 181 -7.49 18.55 13.21
CA SER A 181 -8.74 18.13 13.84
C SER A 181 -9.84 19.19 13.68
N TRP A 182 -11.08 18.77 13.84
CA TRP A 182 -12.17 19.69 14.10
C TRP A 182 -11.96 20.33 15.47
N LYS A 183 -12.55 21.50 15.69
CA LYS A 183 -12.53 22.19 17.00
C LYS A 183 -13.40 21.48 18.02
N GLY A 184 -14.48 20.86 17.57
CA GLY A 184 -15.42 20.12 18.40
C GLY A 184 -16.34 19.21 17.58
N PRO A 185 -17.24 18.41 18.23
CA PRO A 185 -18.10 17.42 17.55
C PRO A 185 -19.10 18.08 16.61
N GLY A 186 -19.17 19.16 16.19
CA GLY A 186 -20.08 19.84 15.27
C GLY A 186 -19.49 21.16 14.77
N ASP A 187 -18.19 21.36 15.02
CA ASP A 187 -17.50 22.58 14.61
C ASP A 187 -16.29 22.19 13.72
N PRO A 188 -16.43 22.30 12.38
CA PRO A 188 -15.36 21.97 11.44
C PRO A 188 -14.20 22.96 11.46
N SER A 189 -14.29 24.07 12.19
CA SER A 189 -13.18 25.03 12.33
C SER A 189 -11.91 24.31 12.78
N PRO A 190 -10.70 24.79 12.40
CA PRO A 190 -9.46 24.17 12.81
C PRO A 190 -9.35 24.02 14.33
N GLY A 191 -9.15 22.77 14.77
CA GLY A 191 -8.94 22.43 16.16
C GLY A 191 -7.47 22.55 16.57
N ARG A 192 -7.17 22.11 17.77
CA ARG A 192 -5.84 22.24 18.36
C ARG A 192 -4.87 21.11 17.99
N PHE A 193 -5.39 19.96 17.53
CA PHE A 193 -4.58 18.82 17.20
C PHE A 193 -4.23 18.78 15.72
N SER A 194 -2.97 18.40 15.41
CA SER A 194 -2.51 18.19 14.04
C SER A 194 -1.73 16.90 13.92
N TYR A 195 -1.78 16.27 12.73
CA TYR A 195 -1.05 15.05 12.38
C TYR A 195 -0.26 15.27 11.10
N GLY A 196 1.03 14.99 11.11
CA GLY A 196 1.87 15.18 9.93
C GLY A 196 3.35 14.85 10.16
N GLY A 197 4.17 15.06 9.13
CA GLY A 197 5.60 14.79 9.15
C GLY A 197 6.40 15.75 10.04
N ASP A 198 7.53 15.25 10.54
CA ASP A 198 8.48 16.04 11.32
C ASP A 198 9.46 16.80 10.39
N PRO A 199 9.41 18.14 10.37
CA PRO A 199 10.29 18.93 9.49
C PRO A 199 11.76 18.95 9.92
N ALA A 200 12.08 18.44 11.13
CA ALA A 200 13.46 18.38 11.61
C ALA A 200 14.21 17.17 11.06
N THR A 201 13.58 16.00 11.09
CA THR A 201 14.22 14.73 10.70
C THR A 201 13.73 14.15 9.38
N PHE A 202 12.53 14.51 8.92
CA PHE A 202 11.83 13.93 7.77
C PHE A 202 11.51 12.43 7.89
N LEU A 203 11.79 11.82 9.04
CA LEU A 203 11.71 10.37 9.22
C LEU A 203 10.58 9.90 10.12
N GLN A 204 9.77 10.78 10.64
CA GLN A 204 8.72 10.41 11.59
C GLN A 204 7.48 11.28 11.45
N ILE A 205 6.37 10.76 11.91
CA ILE A 205 5.09 11.48 11.99
C ILE A 205 4.73 11.66 13.45
N PHE A 206 4.15 12.80 13.73
CA PHE A 206 3.65 13.16 15.06
C PHE A 206 2.15 13.46 15.03
N ILE A 207 1.55 13.31 16.21
CA ILE A 207 0.33 14.04 16.61
C ILE A 207 0.79 15.13 17.55
N TRP A 208 0.43 16.38 17.25
CA TRP A 208 0.69 17.54 18.12
C TRP A 208 -0.60 18.08 18.72
N ASP A 209 -0.50 18.63 19.91
CA ASP A 209 -1.44 19.54 20.53
C ASP A 209 -0.84 20.95 20.51
N GLY A 210 -1.22 21.77 19.53
CA GLY A 210 -0.48 22.98 19.19
C GLY A 210 0.96 22.65 18.80
N ALA A 211 1.94 23.11 19.57
CA ALA A 211 3.35 22.81 19.38
C ALA A 211 3.85 21.59 20.20
N ARG A 212 3.03 21.05 21.10
CA ARG A 212 3.42 19.97 22.00
C ARG A 212 3.16 18.62 21.35
N PRO A 213 4.17 17.70 21.24
CA PRO A 213 3.94 16.36 20.76
C PRO A 213 3.08 15.55 21.76
N VAL A 214 2.11 14.82 21.24
CA VAL A 214 1.21 13.92 21.97
C VAL A 214 1.55 12.46 21.70
N TYR A 215 1.95 12.17 20.45
CA TYR A 215 2.29 10.84 20.00
C TYR A 215 3.30 10.94 18.85
N ARG A 216 4.15 9.96 18.73
CA ARG A 216 5.15 9.84 17.67
C ARG A 216 5.20 8.43 17.14
N ASN A 217 5.19 8.28 15.83
CA ASN A 217 5.44 7.01 15.18
C ASN A 217 6.91 6.56 15.37
N ILE A 218 7.16 5.28 15.08
CA ILE A 218 8.51 4.78 14.93
C ILE A 218 9.14 5.46 13.71
N PRO A 219 10.42 5.89 13.78
CA PRO A 219 11.11 6.47 12.63
C PRO A 219 11.04 5.55 11.40
N TRP A 220 10.84 6.15 10.24
CA TRP A 220 10.83 5.44 8.95
C TRP A 220 12.24 5.01 8.60
N THR A 221 12.64 3.89 9.11
CA THR A 221 13.87 3.22 8.70
C THR A 221 13.55 2.24 7.58
N GLY A 222 14.47 1.97 6.68
CA GLY A 222 14.24 1.31 5.39
C GLY A 222 13.43 0.01 5.38
N PHE A 223 13.30 -0.68 6.52
CA PHE A 223 12.45 -1.86 6.65
C PHE A 223 10.94 -1.57 6.73
N ARG A 224 10.53 -0.30 6.96
CA ARG A 224 9.12 0.09 7.09
C ARG A 224 8.59 0.99 6.00
N VAL A 225 9.29 1.11 4.90
CA VAL A 225 8.82 1.86 3.74
C VAL A 225 7.46 1.33 3.25
N LYS A 226 7.16 0.05 3.56
CA LYS A 226 5.88 -0.59 3.24
C LYS A 226 5.42 -1.48 4.38
N SER A 227 4.17 -1.33 4.74
CA SER A 227 3.54 -2.18 5.76
C SER A 227 2.16 -2.61 5.30
N LYS A 228 1.81 -3.84 5.68
CA LYS A 228 0.50 -4.43 5.46
C LYS A 228 -0.11 -4.70 6.82
N HIS A 229 -1.24 -4.11 7.07
CA HIS A 229 -1.97 -4.29 8.32
C HIS A 229 -3.33 -4.92 8.02
N LYS A 230 -3.63 -6.03 8.68
CA LYS A 230 -4.91 -6.71 8.58
C LYS A 230 -5.74 -6.37 9.80
N TYR A 231 -6.92 -5.83 9.57
CA TYR A 231 -7.87 -5.47 10.61
C TYR A 231 -9.14 -6.30 10.49
N GLN A 232 -9.53 -6.95 11.58
CA GLN A 232 -10.80 -7.66 11.62
C GLN A 232 -11.94 -6.66 11.78
N GLN A 233 -13.00 -6.81 10.98
CA GLN A 233 -14.18 -5.98 11.10
C GLN A 233 -15.03 -6.42 12.30
N ALA A 234 -15.88 -5.50 12.79
CA ALA A 234 -16.84 -5.80 13.86
C ALA A 234 -17.89 -6.86 13.46
N ASP A 235 -18.16 -7.03 12.18
CA ASP A 235 -18.98 -8.12 11.66
C ASP A 235 -18.11 -9.35 11.42
N PRO A 236 -18.36 -10.48 12.14
CA PRO A 236 -17.56 -11.70 11.98
C PRO A 236 -17.63 -12.31 10.57
N ASN A 237 -18.69 -12.03 9.81
CA ASN A 237 -18.88 -12.52 8.44
C ASN A 237 -18.25 -11.61 7.38
N ALA A 238 -17.82 -10.41 7.77
CA ALA A 238 -17.15 -9.50 6.84
C ALA A 238 -15.68 -9.87 6.66
N SER A 239 -15.20 -9.76 5.42
CA SER A 239 -13.79 -9.95 5.11
C SER A 239 -12.92 -8.96 5.88
N ALA A 240 -11.76 -9.39 6.36
CA ALA A 240 -10.83 -8.49 7.03
C ALA A 240 -10.34 -7.41 6.06
N ILE A 241 -10.25 -6.19 6.55
CA ILE A 241 -9.71 -5.05 5.80
C ILE A 241 -8.19 -5.12 5.85
N VAL A 242 -7.57 -5.07 4.69
CA VAL A 242 -6.12 -4.96 4.58
C VAL A 242 -5.76 -3.55 4.14
N VAL A 243 -5.00 -2.87 4.98
CA VAL A 243 -4.44 -1.54 4.71
C VAL A 243 -2.99 -1.71 4.26
N TYR A 244 -2.70 -1.29 3.04
CA TYR A 244 -1.34 -1.21 2.49
C TYR A 244 -0.84 0.21 2.66
N MET A 245 0.13 0.40 3.53
CA MET A 245 0.73 1.71 3.78
C MET A 245 2.12 1.78 3.14
N ALA A 246 2.42 2.89 2.48
CA ALA A 246 3.72 3.13 1.86
C ALA A 246 4.29 4.48 2.30
N VAL A 247 5.58 4.52 2.54
CA VAL A 247 6.39 5.75 2.60
C VAL A 247 7.07 5.90 1.26
N VAL A 248 6.78 6.97 0.57
CA VAL A 248 7.35 7.30 -0.74
C VAL A 248 8.36 8.42 -0.55
N ASN A 249 9.57 8.20 -1.05
CA ASN A 249 10.65 9.16 -1.01
C ASN A 249 11.05 9.51 -2.45
N THR A 250 10.87 10.77 -2.83
CA THR A 250 11.26 11.33 -4.13
C THR A 250 12.36 12.35 -3.95
N ASP A 251 12.87 12.94 -5.03
CA ASP A 251 13.87 14.01 -4.94
C ASP A 251 13.30 15.31 -4.34
N GLU A 252 11.99 15.50 -4.37
CA GLU A 252 11.35 16.73 -3.92
C GLU A 252 10.69 16.59 -2.55
N GLU A 253 10.12 15.40 -2.23
CA GLU A 253 9.28 15.20 -1.05
C GLU A 253 9.38 13.79 -0.49
N ILE A 254 9.08 13.66 0.80
CA ILE A 254 8.80 12.37 1.46
C ILE A 254 7.39 12.40 2.03
N TYR A 255 6.60 11.35 1.74
CA TYR A 255 5.22 11.27 2.21
C TYR A 255 4.79 9.84 2.51
N VAL A 256 3.77 9.72 3.35
CA VAL A 256 3.02 8.48 3.57
C VAL A 256 1.73 8.52 2.76
N THR A 257 1.36 7.39 2.22
CA THR A 257 0.08 7.15 1.53
C THR A 257 -0.40 5.75 1.83
N TYR A 258 -1.68 5.46 1.56
CA TYR A 258 -2.19 4.09 1.75
C TYR A 258 -3.26 3.75 0.71
N SER A 259 -3.44 2.44 0.54
CA SER A 259 -4.53 1.84 -0.21
C SER A 259 -5.20 0.73 0.61
N LEU A 260 -6.35 0.28 0.16
CA LEU A 260 -7.12 -0.77 0.80
C LEU A 260 -7.16 -2.02 -0.09
N SER A 261 -7.45 -3.17 0.52
CA SER A 261 -7.79 -4.38 -0.25
C SER A 261 -9.08 -4.17 -1.03
N ASP A 262 -9.22 -4.88 -2.16
CA ASP A 262 -10.44 -4.84 -2.96
C ASP A 262 -11.66 -5.31 -2.17
N GLY A 263 -12.79 -4.67 -2.45
CA GLY A 263 -14.03 -4.95 -1.76
C GLY A 263 -14.00 -4.57 -0.28
N ALA A 264 -12.97 -3.85 0.18
CA ALA A 264 -12.96 -3.32 1.53
C ALA A 264 -14.14 -2.37 1.73
N ALA A 265 -14.79 -2.46 2.89
CA ALA A 265 -15.78 -1.48 3.29
C ALA A 265 -15.17 -0.07 3.31
N ARG A 266 -16.01 0.96 3.19
CA ARG A 266 -15.56 2.35 3.28
C ARG A 266 -14.72 2.53 4.53
N THR A 267 -13.47 2.94 4.36
CA THR A 267 -12.48 3.00 5.44
C THR A 267 -11.69 4.30 5.31
N ARG A 268 -11.44 4.95 6.45
CA ARG A 268 -10.69 6.20 6.52
C ARG A 268 -9.83 6.27 7.76
N TYR A 269 -8.82 7.09 7.74
CA TYR A 269 -8.21 7.60 8.95
C TYR A 269 -8.79 8.97 9.29
N VAL A 270 -9.01 9.25 10.57
CA VAL A 270 -9.52 10.54 11.05
C VAL A 270 -8.75 11.00 12.28
N LEU A 271 -8.40 12.29 12.32
CA LEU A 271 -7.86 12.95 13.50
C LEU A 271 -9.03 13.57 14.26
N THR A 272 -9.41 12.98 15.37
CA THR A 272 -10.54 13.44 16.17
C THR A 272 -10.27 14.76 16.88
N TYR A 273 -11.32 15.45 17.27
CA TYR A 273 -11.23 16.69 18.09
C TYR A 273 -10.61 16.44 19.48
N SER A 274 -10.56 15.19 19.95
CA SER A 274 -9.91 14.77 21.20
C SER A 274 -8.41 14.47 21.04
N GLY A 275 -7.87 14.49 19.81
CA GLY A 275 -6.46 14.25 19.53
C GLY A 275 -6.10 12.77 19.33
N GLU A 276 -7.09 11.90 19.16
CA GLU A 276 -6.86 10.52 18.74
C GLU A 276 -6.84 10.45 17.20
N TYR A 277 -5.89 9.76 16.64
CA TYR A 277 -5.85 9.38 15.22
C TYR A 277 -6.42 7.97 15.09
N GLN A 278 -7.54 7.82 14.42
CA GLN A 278 -8.31 6.58 14.37
C GLN A 278 -8.41 6.06 12.94
N LEU A 279 -8.27 4.73 12.77
CA LEU A 279 -8.67 4.02 11.57
C LEU A 279 -10.10 3.52 11.79
N GLU A 280 -11.00 3.96 10.95
CA GLU A 280 -12.43 3.64 11.03
C GLU A 280 -12.91 2.94 9.76
N SER A 281 -13.86 2.03 9.91
CA SER A 281 -14.55 1.38 8.82
C SER A 281 -16.06 1.45 9.00
N TRP A 282 -16.78 1.69 7.91
CA TRP A 282 -18.23 1.72 7.90
C TRP A 282 -18.81 0.30 7.96
N SER A 283 -19.63 0.04 8.94
CA SER A 283 -20.39 -1.19 9.04
C SER A 283 -21.80 -0.98 8.48
N SER A 284 -22.08 -1.57 7.32
CA SER A 284 -23.41 -1.52 6.69
C SER A 284 -24.48 -2.21 7.53
N ARG A 285 -24.09 -3.19 8.37
CA ARG A 285 -24.99 -3.89 9.28
C ARG A 285 -25.36 -3.04 10.50
N LEU A 286 -24.37 -2.35 11.07
CA LEU A 286 -24.57 -1.53 12.28
C LEU A 286 -24.97 -0.10 11.95
N LEU A 287 -24.90 0.30 10.68
CA LEU A 287 -25.12 1.65 10.17
C LEU A 287 -24.31 2.70 10.93
N LYS A 288 -23.05 2.38 11.26
CA LYS A 288 -22.14 3.27 11.98
C LYS A 288 -20.68 3.00 11.65
N TRP A 289 -19.83 3.97 11.93
CA TRP A 289 -18.39 3.81 11.90
C TRP A 289 -17.91 2.96 13.08
N THR A 290 -16.98 2.04 12.81
CA THR A 290 -16.32 1.18 13.81
C THR A 290 -14.84 1.45 13.80
N VAL A 291 -14.27 1.69 14.97
CA VAL A 291 -12.84 1.95 15.14
C VAL A 291 -12.10 0.62 15.06
N LEU A 292 -11.22 0.48 14.08
CA LEU A 292 -10.38 -0.70 13.88
C LEU A 292 -9.05 -0.57 14.61
N ALA A 293 -8.52 0.64 14.70
CA ALA A 293 -7.28 0.95 15.43
C ALA A 293 -7.26 2.43 15.81
N LYS A 294 -6.51 2.77 16.87
CA LYS A 294 -6.31 4.15 17.30
C LYS A 294 -4.90 4.42 17.79
N TRP A 295 -4.48 5.66 17.69
CA TRP A 295 -3.18 6.16 18.16
C TRP A 295 -3.37 7.44 19.00
N PRO A 296 -2.73 7.51 20.20
CA PRO A 296 -1.92 6.48 20.86
C PRO A 296 -2.74 5.22 21.17
N PRO A 297 -2.18 3.99 21.00
CA PRO A 297 -2.90 2.76 21.32
C PRO A 297 -3.10 2.52 22.82
N THR A 298 -2.18 3.01 23.65
CA THR A 298 -2.24 2.93 25.11
C THR A 298 -1.66 4.19 25.73
N ASP A 299 -1.91 4.43 27.02
CA ASP A 299 -1.40 5.62 27.69
C ASP A 299 0.12 5.67 27.73
N CYS A 300 0.81 4.55 27.98
CA CYS A 300 2.28 4.55 28.03
C CYS A 300 2.92 4.84 26.67
N THR A 301 2.18 4.74 25.57
CA THR A 301 2.68 5.10 24.21
C THR A 301 2.53 6.59 23.90
N ARG A 302 1.90 7.39 24.77
CA ARG A 302 1.90 8.84 24.63
C ARG A 302 3.31 9.38 24.72
N TYR A 303 3.59 10.44 23.95
CA TYR A 303 4.92 11.03 23.88
C TYR A 303 5.47 11.41 25.27
N GLY A 304 6.65 10.88 25.59
CA GLY A 304 7.37 11.17 26.84
C GLY A 304 6.68 10.68 28.11
N TYR A 305 5.65 9.85 28.04
CA TYR A 305 4.88 9.37 29.20
C TYR A 305 5.75 8.68 30.24
N CYS A 306 6.73 7.88 29.81
CA CYS A 306 7.65 7.16 30.70
C CYS A 306 8.85 8.02 31.16
N GLY A 307 8.89 9.29 30.79
CA GLY A 307 9.98 10.21 31.16
C GLY A 307 11.33 9.88 30.53
N SER A 308 12.38 10.58 30.98
CA SER A 308 13.76 10.38 30.50
C SER A 308 14.28 9.00 30.89
N TYR A 309 14.95 8.29 29.96
CA TYR A 309 15.48 6.92 30.12
C TYR A 309 14.43 5.87 30.51
N GLY A 310 13.16 6.21 30.52
CA GLY A 310 12.03 5.30 30.59
C GLY A 310 11.54 4.91 29.19
N TYR A 311 10.98 3.73 29.07
CA TYR A 311 10.36 3.25 27.84
C TYR A 311 9.04 2.54 28.10
N CYS A 312 8.11 2.63 27.15
CA CYS A 312 6.86 1.87 27.18
C CYS A 312 7.13 0.44 26.70
N ASP A 313 6.95 -0.55 27.55
CA ASP A 313 6.98 -1.96 27.18
C ASP A 313 5.57 -2.40 26.73
N ALA A 314 5.35 -2.38 25.42
CA ALA A 314 4.06 -2.79 24.82
C ALA A 314 3.85 -4.32 24.90
N THR A 315 4.89 -5.08 25.27
CA THR A 315 4.82 -6.55 25.43
C THR A 315 4.52 -6.99 26.85
N ALA A 316 4.48 -6.05 27.80
CA ALA A 316 4.23 -6.36 29.19
C ALA A 316 2.82 -6.89 29.42
N VAL A 317 2.71 -7.93 30.25
CA VAL A 317 1.45 -8.59 30.65
C VAL A 317 1.18 -8.27 32.12
N PRO A 318 -0.06 -7.93 32.52
CA PRO A 318 -1.31 -7.98 31.76
C PRO A 318 -1.58 -6.74 30.89
N VAL A 319 -0.85 -5.63 31.10
CA VAL A 319 -1.04 -4.37 30.35
C VAL A 319 0.32 -3.75 30.01
N PRO A 320 0.42 -3.03 28.89
CA PRO A 320 1.59 -2.22 28.57
C PRO A 320 1.93 -1.26 29.71
N THR A 321 3.20 -1.20 30.10
CA THR A 321 3.66 -0.37 31.22
C THR A 321 5.02 0.25 30.96
N CYS A 322 5.38 1.25 31.78
CA CYS A 322 6.70 1.86 31.73
C CYS A 322 7.74 1.01 32.44
N LYS A 323 8.93 0.95 31.83
CA LYS A 323 10.14 0.35 32.42
C LYS A 323 11.33 1.29 32.27
N CYS A 324 12.30 1.17 33.15
CA CYS A 324 13.59 1.83 32.99
C CYS A 324 14.48 1.03 32.04
N LEU A 325 15.33 1.72 31.28
CA LEU A 325 16.40 1.07 30.50
C LEU A 325 17.35 0.31 31.45
N ASP A 326 17.98 -0.73 30.93
CA ASP A 326 18.94 -1.53 31.69
C ASP A 326 20.09 -0.64 32.19
N GLY A 327 20.45 -0.77 33.47
CA GLY A 327 21.40 0.12 34.14
C GLY A 327 20.80 1.41 34.71
N PHE A 328 19.46 1.54 34.65
CA PHE A 328 18.74 2.70 35.20
C PHE A 328 17.71 2.25 36.24
N GLN A 329 17.35 3.15 37.13
CA GLN A 329 16.31 2.97 38.14
C GLN A 329 15.37 4.17 38.17
N PRO A 330 14.13 4.04 38.64
CA PRO A 330 13.22 5.17 38.79
C PRO A 330 13.85 6.33 39.56
N THR A 331 13.65 7.54 39.06
CA THR A 331 14.12 8.77 39.75
C THR A 331 13.40 8.97 41.07
N SER A 332 12.10 8.64 41.14
CA SER A 332 11.30 8.57 42.34
C SER A 332 10.56 7.24 42.39
N LYS A 333 10.95 6.36 43.32
CA LYS A 333 10.33 5.05 43.45
C LYS A 333 8.86 5.14 43.88
N GLU A 334 8.52 6.05 44.80
CA GLU A 334 7.14 6.26 45.24
C GLU A 334 6.19 6.65 44.10
N GLU A 335 6.62 7.60 43.25
CA GLU A 335 5.81 8.02 42.11
C GLU A 335 5.71 6.92 41.05
N TRP A 336 6.81 6.21 40.80
CA TRP A 336 6.86 5.11 39.84
C TRP A 336 5.94 3.95 40.24
N ASP A 337 6.00 3.53 41.50
CA ASP A 337 5.14 2.48 42.08
C ASP A 337 3.66 2.94 42.10
N GLY A 338 3.42 4.23 42.24
CA GLY A 338 2.10 4.88 42.10
C GLY A 338 1.64 5.13 40.68
N GLY A 339 2.34 4.64 39.65
CA GLY A 339 1.95 4.79 38.25
C GLY A 339 2.23 6.17 37.65
N ARG A 340 2.98 7.04 38.30
CA ARG A 340 3.40 8.37 37.80
C ARG A 340 4.83 8.32 37.28
N PHE A 341 4.98 8.15 35.96
CA PHE A 341 6.24 7.86 35.31
C PHE A 341 6.99 9.09 34.77
N SER A 342 6.39 10.28 34.85
CA SER A 342 6.88 11.51 34.18
C SER A 342 8.29 11.94 34.63
N LYS A 343 8.73 11.63 35.84
CA LYS A 343 10.12 11.88 36.32
C LYS A 343 11.16 10.96 35.70
N GLY A 344 10.73 9.90 35.02
CA GLY A 344 11.60 8.96 34.34
C GLY A 344 12.57 8.21 35.22
N CYS A 345 13.68 7.82 34.65
CA CYS A 345 14.70 7.00 35.24
C CYS A 345 16.05 7.73 35.28
N ARG A 346 16.89 7.39 36.24
CA ARG A 346 18.26 7.87 36.39
C ARG A 346 19.26 6.72 36.34
N ARG A 347 20.46 6.98 35.84
CA ARG A 347 21.54 6.00 35.83
C ARG A 347 21.89 5.56 37.23
N MET A 348 22.12 4.26 37.41
CA MET A 348 22.63 3.71 38.67
C MET A 348 24.12 4.00 38.83
N VAL A 349 24.89 3.89 37.74
CA VAL A 349 26.33 4.18 37.71
C VAL A 349 26.60 5.33 36.74
N PRO A 350 27.17 6.45 37.21
CA PRO A 350 27.54 7.57 36.33
C PRO A 350 28.55 7.15 35.27
N LEU A 351 28.46 7.76 34.08
CA LEU A 351 29.49 7.59 33.06
C LEU A 351 30.72 8.40 33.42
N SER A 352 31.88 7.74 33.55
CA SER A 352 33.16 8.39 33.74
C SER A 352 33.85 8.64 32.39
N GLY A 353 33.66 9.83 31.84
CA GLY A 353 34.29 10.24 30.59
C GLY A 353 33.82 9.44 29.36
N CYS A 354 34.74 9.23 28.39
CA CYS A 354 34.51 8.47 27.15
C CYS A 354 34.62 6.93 27.34
N GLY A 355 34.88 6.46 28.56
CA GLY A 355 34.99 5.03 28.86
C GLY A 355 33.67 4.28 28.84
N GLY A 356 33.73 2.95 28.88
CA GLY A 356 32.56 2.05 28.90
C GLY A 356 32.28 1.38 27.56
N GLY A 357 31.32 0.46 27.61
CA GLY A 357 30.83 -0.30 26.47
C GLY A 357 29.46 0.15 26.00
N PHE A 358 28.91 -0.56 25.00
CA PHE A 358 27.55 -0.37 24.55
C PHE A 358 26.73 -1.65 24.77
N LEU A 359 25.58 -1.50 25.41
CA LEU A 359 24.61 -2.57 25.64
C LEU A 359 23.60 -2.58 24.49
N PRO A 360 23.46 -3.66 23.71
CA PRO A 360 22.46 -3.77 22.67
C PRO A 360 21.07 -4.02 23.26
N LEU A 361 20.12 -3.17 22.94
CA LEU A 361 18.70 -3.28 23.29
C LEU A 361 17.90 -3.53 22.01
N PRO A 362 17.55 -4.77 21.68
CA PRO A 362 16.84 -5.10 20.44
C PRO A 362 15.36 -4.72 20.51
N LEU A 363 14.74 -4.59 19.34
CA LEU A 363 13.30 -4.35 19.14
C LEU A 363 12.78 -3.07 19.82
N MET A 364 13.65 -2.06 19.90
CA MET A 364 13.30 -0.77 20.48
C MET A 364 12.72 0.19 19.43
N LYS A 365 11.64 0.89 19.79
CA LYS A 365 11.31 2.16 19.16
C LYS A 365 12.41 3.13 19.55
N SER A 366 13.18 3.58 18.59
CA SER A 366 14.27 4.55 18.82
C SER A 366 13.74 5.78 19.57
N PRO A 367 14.42 6.25 20.63
CA PRO A 367 14.04 7.48 21.31
C PRO A 367 13.96 8.67 20.35
N ASP A 368 13.27 9.72 20.75
CA ASP A 368 13.25 10.99 20.00
C ASP A 368 14.57 11.78 20.16
N ARG A 369 14.66 12.91 19.47
CA ARG A 369 15.80 13.85 19.54
C ARG A 369 17.13 13.27 19.10
N PHE A 370 17.11 12.31 18.18
CA PHE A 370 18.34 11.84 17.55
C PHE A 370 18.89 12.87 16.58
N THR A 371 20.19 12.81 16.36
CA THR A 371 20.88 13.54 15.30
C THR A 371 21.50 12.55 14.33
N PHE A 372 21.57 12.96 13.05
CA PHE A 372 22.31 12.21 12.04
C PHE A 372 23.79 12.58 12.13
N VAL A 373 24.65 11.58 12.05
CA VAL A 373 26.08 11.83 11.89
C VAL A 373 26.35 12.11 10.41
N GLY A 374 26.93 13.27 10.11
CA GLY A 374 27.30 13.67 8.75
C GLY A 374 28.43 12.80 8.18
N GLY A 375 28.42 12.60 6.85
CA GLY A 375 29.39 11.82 6.10
C GLY A 375 28.90 10.40 5.74
N ASN A 376 29.59 9.76 4.76
CA ASN A 376 29.28 8.41 4.26
C ASN A 376 29.55 7.31 5.31
N LYS A 377 28.89 7.36 6.46
CA LYS A 377 28.97 6.33 7.48
C LYS A 377 28.05 5.18 7.11
N SER A 378 28.60 4.18 6.45
CA SER A 378 27.84 3.07 5.84
C SER A 378 27.75 1.82 6.71
N THR A 379 28.48 1.75 7.83
CA THR A 379 28.52 0.55 8.68
C THR A 379 28.14 0.83 10.13
N LEU A 380 27.74 -0.23 10.85
CA LEU A 380 27.42 -0.18 12.27
C LEU A 380 28.67 0.19 13.11
N GLU A 381 29.83 -0.33 12.73
CA GLU A 381 31.11 -0.10 13.39
C GLU A 381 31.54 1.36 13.29
N GLU A 382 31.31 2.00 12.15
CA GLU A 382 31.57 3.42 11.98
C GLU A 382 30.64 4.28 12.85
N CYS A 383 29.38 3.84 13.00
CA CYS A 383 28.41 4.52 13.86
C CYS A 383 28.82 4.40 15.34
N GLU A 384 29.25 3.20 15.77
CA GLU A 384 29.79 2.98 17.12
C GLU A 384 31.02 3.86 17.36
N ALA A 385 31.98 3.86 16.44
CA ALA A 385 33.21 4.65 16.56
C ALA A 385 32.93 6.15 16.72
N GLU A 386 31.90 6.66 16.02
CA GLU A 386 31.48 8.06 16.13
C GLU A 386 30.90 8.37 17.52
N CYS A 387 29.98 7.52 18.00
CA CYS A 387 29.46 7.67 19.36
C CYS A 387 30.55 7.49 20.43
N ARG A 388 31.50 6.59 20.21
CA ARG A 388 32.63 6.36 21.11
C ARG A 388 33.55 7.57 21.22
N ARG A 389 33.82 8.27 20.11
CA ARG A 389 34.62 9.51 20.08
C ARG A 389 33.93 10.69 20.77
N ASN A 390 32.62 10.75 20.75
CA ASN A 390 31.84 11.79 21.39
C ASN A 390 31.43 11.36 22.81
N CYS A 391 32.12 11.87 23.86
CA CYS A 391 31.83 11.54 25.24
C CYS A 391 30.41 11.90 25.70
N SER A 392 29.76 12.85 25.03
CA SER A 392 28.36 13.24 25.28
C SER A 392 27.37 12.29 24.63
N CYS A 393 27.80 11.41 23.73
CA CYS A 393 26.93 10.43 23.11
C CYS A 393 26.50 9.36 24.12
N VAL A 394 25.22 9.24 24.37
CA VAL A 394 24.64 8.30 25.34
C VAL A 394 24.10 7.03 24.71
N ALA A 395 23.77 7.07 23.42
CA ALA A 395 23.31 5.93 22.66
C ALA A 395 23.49 6.16 21.16
N TYR A 396 23.54 5.07 20.41
CA TYR A 396 23.45 5.11 18.95
C TYR A 396 22.54 3.99 18.42
N ALA A 397 22.06 4.16 17.19
CA ALA A 397 21.37 3.13 16.44
C ALA A 397 21.74 3.25 14.96
N PHE A 398 21.74 2.12 14.27
CA PHE A 398 21.98 2.08 12.84
C PHE A 398 20.65 1.88 12.12
N ALA A 399 20.22 2.92 11.38
CA ALA A 399 19.00 2.87 10.60
C ALA A 399 19.33 2.53 9.15
N ASN A 400 18.71 1.49 8.60
CA ASN A 400 18.79 1.19 7.18
C ASN A 400 17.77 2.07 6.44
N LEU A 401 18.19 3.27 6.05
CA LEU A 401 17.42 4.17 5.20
C LEU A 401 17.61 3.69 3.77
N GLY A 402 16.63 2.95 3.22
CA GLY A 402 16.69 2.45 1.84
C GLY A 402 17.04 3.56 0.85
N SER A 403 17.97 3.27 -0.06
CA SER A 403 18.49 4.18 -1.06
C SER A 403 17.41 4.55 -2.08
N GLY A 404 16.77 5.69 -1.92
CA GLY A 404 15.90 6.31 -2.92
C GLY A 404 16.51 7.55 -3.58
N ARG A 405 17.79 7.82 -3.38
CA ARG A 405 18.41 9.05 -3.86
C ARG A 405 19.74 8.80 -4.52
N SER A 406 19.80 9.04 -5.80
CA SER A 406 21.06 9.20 -6.54
C SER A 406 21.72 10.49 -6.08
N GLY A 407 22.77 10.41 -5.23
CA GLY A 407 23.71 11.50 -4.97
C GLY A 407 23.51 12.35 -3.71
N GLY A 408 22.78 11.90 -2.69
CA GLY A 408 22.63 12.63 -1.41
C GLY A 408 23.13 11.84 -0.20
N ASP A 409 23.70 12.55 0.75
CA ASP A 409 24.25 12.11 2.03
C ASP A 409 23.25 11.22 2.81
N MET A 410 23.44 9.90 2.75
CA MET A 410 22.61 8.88 3.37
C MET A 410 23.26 8.40 4.65
N THR A 411 23.27 9.26 5.67
CA THR A 411 23.72 8.85 6.99
C THR A 411 22.76 7.85 7.59
N ARG A 412 23.22 6.63 7.79
CA ARG A 412 22.48 5.55 8.43
C ARG A 412 22.63 5.54 9.96
N CYS A 413 23.50 6.37 10.48
CA CYS A 413 23.84 6.46 11.89
C CYS A 413 22.99 7.48 12.62
N LEU A 414 22.26 7.04 13.65
CA LEU A 414 21.51 7.87 14.58
C LEU A 414 22.27 7.92 15.89
N VAL A 415 22.52 9.10 16.41
CA VAL A 415 23.17 9.30 17.72
C VAL A 415 22.32 10.18 18.63
N TRP A 416 22.41 9.89 19.93
CA TRP A 416 21.74 10.66 20.98
C TRP A 416 22.77 11.28 21.89
N VAL A 417 22.58 12.57 22.12
CA VAL A 417 23.37 13.36 23.08
C VAL A 417 22.41 13.89 24.13
N GLY A 418 22.62 13.53 25.39
CA GLY A 418 21.73 13.90 26.49
C GLY A 418 20.69 12.86 26.83
N GLU A 419 19.48 13.28 27.11
CA GLU A 419 18.41 12.40 27.60
C GLU A 419 17.74 11.60 26.47
N LEU A 420 17.44 10.34 26.76
CA LEU A 420 16.64 9.48 25.89
C LEU A 420 15.17 9.59 26.29
N VAL A 421 14.33 10.11 25.40
CA VAL A 421 12.91 10.36 25.63
C VAL A 421 12.06 9.59 24.61
N ASP A 422 10.89 9.12 25.03
CA ASP A 422 9.90 8.48 24.15
C ASP A 422 10.41 7.18 23.50
N GLY A 423 11.19 6.39 24.25
CA GLY A 423 11.55 5.02 23.88
C GLY A 423 10.37 4.06 24.06
N GLY A 424 10.40 2.93 23.37
CA GLY A 424 9.40 1.88 23.49
C GLY A 424 9.92 0.52 23.08
N LYS A 425 9.40 -0.55 23.66
CA LYS A 425 9.64 -1.93 23.24
C LYS A 425 8.37 -2.43 22.52
N THR A 426 8.51 -2.82 21.26
CA THR A 426 7.36 -3.08 20.37
C THR A 426 7.12 -4.56 20.06
N GLY A 427 7.86 -5.48 20.70
CA GLY A 427 7.82 -6.91 20.39
C GLY A 427 8.41 -7.22 19.01
N GLU A 428 8.04 -8.37 18.43
CA GLU A 428 8.53 -8.86 17.14
C GLU A 428 7.99 -8.09 15.91
N VAL A 429 7.49 -6.88 16.10
CA VAL A 429 7.00 -6.07 14.98
C VAL A 429 8.19 -5.71 14.09
N PRO A 430 8.16 -6.03 12.78
CA PRO A 430 9.24 -5.66 11.86
C PRO A 430 9.53 -4.16 11.91
N GLY A 431 10.78 -3.77 12.21
CA GLY A 431 11.24 -2.39 12.25
C GLY A 431 11.57 -1.84 13.62
N GLY A 432 11.59 -2.63 14.69
CA GLY A 432 12.30 -2.30 15.91
C GLY A 432 13.81 -2.30 15.63
N ASN A 433 14.48 -1.18 15.88
CA ASN A 433 15.93 -1.09 15.75
C ASN A 433 16.60 -1.63 17.02
N THR A 434 17.85 -2.08 16.91
CA THR A 434 18.69 -2.26 18.09
C THR A 434 19.22 -0.91 18.51
N LEU A 435 18.87 -0.47 19.72
CA LEU A 435 19.45 0.70 20.38
C LEU A 435 20.69 0.26 21.15
N TYR A 436 21.84 0.85 20.87
CA TYR A 436 23.09 0.60 21.58
C TYR A 436 23.27 1.67 22.64
N LEU A 437 23.04 1.29 23.90
CA LEU A 437 23.07 2.19 25.04
C LEU A 437 24.46 2.21 25.68
N ARG A 438 25.09 3.37 25.88
CA ARG A 438 26.38 3.49 26.56
C ARG A 438 26.23 3.14 28.04
N VAL A 439 27.04 2.19 28.53
CA VAL A 439 27.10 1.76 29.93
C VAL A 439 28.50 1.97 30.50
N GLY A 440 28.61 2.19 31.81
CA GLY A 440 29.91 2.35 32.49
C GLY A 440 30.73 1.05 32.53
N ALA A 441 32.02 1.15 32.76
CA ALA A 441 32.97 0.02 32.71
C ALA A 441 32.65 -1.13 33.71
N GLU A 442 31.86 -0.87 34.76
CA GLU A 442 31.48 -1.87 35.79
C GLU A 442 30.14 -2.56 35.47
N GLY A 443 29.47 -2.24 34.37
CA GLY A 443 28.14 -2.73 34.02
C GLY A 443 28.08 -3.85 32.98
N SER A 444 29.19 -4.53 32.67
CA SER A 444 29.15 -5.70 31.78
C SER A 444 28.56 -6.90 32.53
N PRO A 445 27.42 -7.47 32.11
CA PRO A 445 26.98 -8.74 32.71
C PRO A 445 27.94 -9.83 32.27
N THR A 446 28.79 -10.28 33.20
CA THR A 446 29.53 -11.53 33.05
C THR A 446 28.52 -12.67 33.07
N HIS A 447 28.26 -13.30 31.94
CA HIS A 447 27.67 -14.63 31.89
C HIS A 447 28.66 -15.63 32.53
N GLY A 448 28.55 -15.87 33.84
CA GLY A 448 29.18 -16.99 34.51
C GLY A 448 28.22 -18.19 34.46
N PRO A 449 28.72 -19.41 34.25
CA PRO A 449 27.89 -20.61 34.30
C PRO A 449 27.55 -20.90 35.79
N GLY A 450 26.30 -20.65 36.15
CA GLY A 450 25.79 -20.96 37.50
C GLY A 450 25.64 -22.45 37.69
N GLY A 451 26.47 -22.96 38.62
CA GLY A 451 26.40 -24.33 39.09
C GLY A 451 25.11 -24.64 39.83
N SER A 452 24.64 -25.83 39.61
CA SER A 452 23.56 -26.47 40.32
C SER A 452 23.87 -26.64 41.80
N ASN A 453 22.90 -26.37 42.66
CA ASN A 453 22.79 -27.08 43.94
C ASN A 453 21.32 -27.46 44.14
N SER A 454 21.15 -28.77 44.07
CA SER A 454 19.97 -29.49 44.45
C SER A 454 19.85 -29.56 45.99
N ALA A 455 18.63 -29.45 46.47
CA ALA A 455 18.09 -30.41 47.44
C ALA A 455 16.67 -30.01 47.87
N VAL A 456 15.83 -31.04 47.98
CA VAL A 456 14.57 -31.12 48.73
C VAL A 456 13.35 -30.54 47.97
N VAL A 457 12.43 -31.33 47.41
CA VAL A 457 11.33 -32.06 48.09
C VAL A 457 10.71 -33.09 47.12
N PRO A 458 10.61 -34.38 47.43
CA PRO A 458 9.83 -35.32 46.64
C PRO A 458 8.59 -35.76 47.44
N ILE A 459 7.51 -34.99 47.44
CA ILE A 459 6.18 -35.46 47.95
C ILE A 459 4.97 -34.85 47.20
N LEU A 460 5.15 -33.88 46.29
CA LEU A 460 4.03 -33.32 45.52
C LEU A 460 3.94 -33.82 44.06
N GLY A 461 4.80 -34.79 43.69
CA GLY A 461 4.92 -35.23 42.29
C GLY A 461 3.79 -36.07 41.72
N THR A 462 3.08 -36.85 42.54
CA THR A 462 2.11 -37.81 42.04
C THR A 462 0.75 -37.18 41.68
N SER A 463 0.33 -36.17 42.41
CA SER A 463 -0.95 -35.47 42.10
C SER A 463 -0.85 -34.58 40.87
N VAL A 464 0.31 -33.95 40.63
CA VAL A 464 0.55 -33.13 39.45
C VAL A 464 0.68 -33.99 38.19
N VAL A 465 1.31 -35.14 38.28
CA VAL A 465 1.44 -36.08 37.15
C VAL A 465 0.08 -36.65 36.73
N LEU A 466 -0.81 -37.01 37.69
CA LEU A 466 -2.15 -37.45 37.39
C LEU A 466 -3.02 -36.33 36.80
N LEU A 467 -2.84 -35.10 37.24
CA LEU A 467 -3.54 -33.93 36.69
C LEU A 467 -3.04 -33.61 35.27
N LEU A 468 -1.74 -33.71 35.03
CA LEU A 468 -1.17 -33.54 33.68
C LEU A 468 -1.56 -34.68 32.76
N ILE A 469 -1.65 -35.92 33.23
CA ILE A 469 -2.20 -37.05 32.45
C ILE A 469 -3.70 -36.85 32.18
N GLY A 470 -4.47 -36.36 33.13
CA GLY A 470 -5.88 -36.00 32.95
C GLY A 470 -6.08 -34.89 31.92
N ILE A 471 -5.26 -33.83 32.01
CA ILE A 471 -5.21 -32.73 31.03
C ILE A 471 -4.75 -33.24 29.65
N PHE A 472 -3.74 -34.12 29.61
CA PHE A 472 -3.26 -34.71 28.38
C PHE A 472 -4.30 -35.65 27.71
N VAL A 473 -5.00 -36.44 28.49
CA VAL A 473 -6.12 -37.31 27.99
C VAL A 473 -7.34 -36.46 27.60
N ALA A 474 -7.64 -35.39 28.33
CA ALA A 474 -8.64 -34.41 27.92
C ALA A 474 -8.19 -33.67 26.64
N TRP A 475 -6.93 -33.27 26.55
CA TRP A 475 -6.33 -32.67 25.35
C TRP A 475 -6.33 -33.61 24.15
N LEU A 476 -6.08 -34.92 24.35
CA LEU A 476 -6.23 -35.94 23.30
C LEU A 476 -7.70 -36.18 22.92
N LYS A 477 -8.65 -36.07 23.84
CA LYS A 477 -10.08 -36.14 23.51
C LYS A 477 -10.64 -34.86 22.89
N PHE A 478 -10.08 -33.68 23.21
CA PHE A 478 -10.40 -32.42 22.55
C PHE A 478 -9.61 -32.20 21.24
N LYS A 479 -8.66 -33.07 20.92
CA LYS A 479 -8.01 -33.15 19.61
C LYS A 479 -8.89 -33.91 18.58
N GLY A 480 -10.20 -33.77 18.72
CA GLY A 480 -11.13 -34.04 17.64
C GLY A 480 -11.03 -32.90 16.65
N ASN A 481 -10.38 -33.17 15.53
CA ASN A 481 -10.17 -32.34 14.36
C ASN A 481 -9.39 -31.03 14.63
N PRO A 482 -8.04 -31.01 14.38
CA PRO A 482 -7.38 -29.76 14.09
C PRO A 482 -8.01 -29.17 12.82
N PRO A 483 -8.16 -27.83 12.70
CA PRO A 483 -8.44 -27.24 11.40
C PRO A 483 -7.35 -27.75 10.47
N HIS A 484 -7.76 -28.31 9.34
CA HIS A 484 -6.86 -28.77 8.29
C HIS A 484 -5.87 -27.65 7.96
N ASP A 485 -4.65 -27.75 8.47
CA ASP A 485 -3.50 -27.27 7.73
C ASP A 485 -3.55 -28.02 6.42
N HIS A 486 -3.77 -27.30 5.33
CA HIS A 486 -3.89 -27.89 4.00
C HIS A 486 -2.53 -28.50 3.59
N GLU A 487 -2.26 -29.70 4.03
CA GLU A 487 -1.26 -30.54 3.39
C GLU A 487 -1.74 -30.79 1.96
N LEU A 488 -0.87 -30.49 0.99
CA LEU A 488 -1.15 -30.72 -0.42
C LEU A 488 -1.47 -32.21 -0.62
N ALA A 489 -2.63 -32.52 -1.20
CA ALA A 489 -3.10 -33.87 -1.33
C ALA A 489 -2.19 -34.68 -2.28
N PHE A 490 -1.66 -35.77 -1.82
CA PHE A 490 -1.08 -36.79 -2.69
C PHE A 490 -2.21 -37.56 -3.38
N VAL A 491 -2.21 -37.63 -4.71
CA VAL A 491 -3.25 -38.31 -5.51
C VAL A 491 -2.57 -39.46 -6.27
N ARG A 492 -3.19 -40.65 -6.23
CA ARG A 492 -2.63 -41.84 -6.89
C ARG A 492 -2.72 -41.72 -8.41
N LEU A 493 -1.75 -42.32 -9.11
CA LEU A 493 -1.69 -42.28 -10.56
C LEU A 493 -2.96 -42.89 -11.20
N GLU A 494 -3.51 -43.95 -10.62
CA GLU A 494 -4.74 -44.60 -11.10
C GLU A 494 -5.96 -43.68 -11.07
N GLU A 495 -6.09 -42.87 -10.02
CA GLU A 495 -7.20 -41.90 -9.89
C GLU A 495 -7.06 -40.79 -10.94
N ILE A 496 -5.83 -40.33 -11.21
CA ILE A 496 -5.55 -39.31 -12.23
C ILE A 496 -5.78 -39.88 -13.64
N ALA A 497 -5.34 -41.10 -13.89
CA ALA A 497 -5.55 -41.76 -15.16
C ALA A 497 -7.05 -41.95 -15.46
N GLN A 498 -7.84 -42.35 -14.46
CA GLN A 498 -9.31 -42.47 -14.58
C GLN A 498 -9.93 -41.09 -14.83
N ALA A 499 -9.50 -40.04 -14.11
CA ALA A 499 -10.03 -38.69 -14.22
C ALA A 499 -9.74 -38.03 -15.57
N THR A 500 -8.67 -38.44 -16.27
CA THR A 500 -8.22 -37.89 -17.55
C THR A 500 -8.45 -38.82 -18.75
N ASP A 501 -9.27 -39.86 -18.59
CA ASP A 501 -9.48 -40.91 -19.59
C ASP A 501 -8.15 -41.47 -20.12
N SER A 502 -7.28 -41.91 -19.18
CA SER A 502 -5.93 -42.41 -19.44
C SER A 502 -5.05 -41.44 -20.24
N PHE A 503 -5.16 -40.15 -19.91
CA PHE A 503 -4.45 -39.06 -20.63
C PHE A 503 -4.83 -38.97 -22.11
N SER A 504 -6.13 -39.18 -22.40
CA SER A 504 -6.66 -39.11 -23.76
C SER A 504 -6.38 -37.74 -24.42
N GLU A 505 -6.11 -37.74 -25.71
CA GLU A 505 -5.97 -36.49 -26.47
C GLU A 505 -7.25 -35.64 -26.47
N LYS A 506 -8.42 -36.25 -26.27
CA LYS A 506 -9.69 -35.53 -26.13
C LYS A 506 -9.76 -34.69 -24.87
N CYS A 507 -9.04 -35.10 -23.85
CA CYS A 507 -8.93 -34.37 -22.57
C CYS A 507 -7.77 -33.37 -22.56
N MET A 508 -6.91 -33.36 -23.60
CA MET A 508 -5.77 -32.46 -23.67
C MET A 508 -6.22 -31.03 -23.95
N ILE A 509 -5.88 -30.10 -23.05
CA ILE A 509 -6.24 -28.68 -23.13
C ILE A 509 -5.03 -27.78 -23.39
N GLY A 510 -3.81 -28.32 -23.37
CA GLY A 510 -2.62 -27.56 -23.68
C GLY A 510 -1.37 -28.46 -23.80
N GLN A 511 -0.42 -28.02 -24.62
CA GLN A 511 0.88 -28.65 -24.77
C GLN A 511 1.96 -27.58 -24.94
N GLY A 512 3.06 -27.70 -24.20
CA GLY A 512 4.17 -26.75 -24.26
C GLY A 512 5.50 -27.41 -23.93
N GLY A 513 6.57 -26.61 -23.86
CA GLY A 513 7.91 -27.09 -23.53
C GLY A 513 8.03 -27.77 -22.16
N PHE A 514 7.09 -27.51 -21.28
CA PHE A 514 7.04 -28.00 -19.89
C PHE A 514 6.18 -29.27 -19.73
N GLY A 515 5.52 -29.76 -20.77
CA GLY A 515 4.67 -30.93 -20.73
C GLY A 515 3.30 -30.74 -21.34
N LYS A 516 2.41 -31.72 -21.09
CA LYS A 516 1.02 -31.72 -21.57
C LYS A 516 0.08 -31.47 -20.41
N VAL A 517 -1.00 -30.73 -20.67
CA VAL A 517 -2.04 -30.41 -19.67
C VAL A 517 -3.35 -31.05 -20.11
N TYR A 518 -3.99 -31.77 -19.20
CA TYR A 518 -5.24 -32.49 -19.43
C TYR A 518 -6.33 -31.98 -18.50
N LYS A 519 -7.54 -31.82 -19.04
CA LYS A 519 -8.73 -31.60 -18.21
C LYS A 519 -9.12 -32.93 -17.57
N GLY A 520 -9.37 -32.92 -16.26
CA GLY A 520 -9.80 -34.08 -15.49
C GLY A 520 -10.95 -33.75 -14.55
N PHE A 521 -11.54 -34.78 -13.96
CA PHE A 521 -12.58 -34.64 -12.97
C PHE A 521 -12.21 -35.44 -11.72
N LEU A 522 -11.72 -34.74 -10.69
CA LEU A 522 -11.23 -35.34 -9.45
C LEU A 522 -12.03 -34.85 -8.25
N GLY A 523 -12.48 -35.77 -7.39
CA GLY A 523 -13.21 -35.39 -6.17
C GLY A 523 -14.48 -34.58 -6.40
N GLY A 524 -15.18 -34.77 -7.53
CA GLY A 524 -16.38 -34.03 -7.89
C GLY A 524 -16.12 -32.63 -8.46
N LYS A 525 -14.86 -32.29 -8.82
CA LYS A 525 -14.47 -30.96 -9.36
C LYS A 525 -13.67 -31.11 -10.65
N GLU A 526 -13.87 -30.15 -11.55
CA GLU A 526 -13.02 -29.99 -12.73
C GLU A 526 -11.60 -29.57 -12.30
N THR A 527 -10.58 -30.23 -12.86
CA THR A 527 -9.16 -29.99 -12.56
C THR A 527 -8.35 -29.93 -13.84
N ALA A 528 -7.20 -29.28 -13.79
CA ALA A 528 -6.20 -29.31 -14.84
C ALA A 528 -4.98 -30.10 -14.37
N VAL A 529 -4.64 -31.17 -15.07
CA VAL A 529 -3.52 -32.06 -14.74
C VAL A 529 -2.37 -31.79 -15.68
N LYS A 530 -1.29 -31.23 -15.17
CA LYS A 530 -0.01 -30.98 -15.91
C LYS A 530 0.88 -32.21 -15.76
N ARG A 531 1.15 -32.92 -16.88
CA ARG A 531 2.05 -34.05 -16.93
C ARG A 531 3.42 -33.58 -17.46
N LEU A 532 4.43 -33.55 -16.59
CA LEU A 532 5.75 -33.07 -16.90
C LEU A 532 6.55 -34.09 -17.75
N SER A 533 7.45 -33.60 -18.61
CA SER A 533 8.28 -34.46 -19.45
C SER A 533 9.26 -35.28 -18.59
N MET A 534 9.31 -36.60 -18.83
CA MET A 534 10.13 -37.54 -18.05
C MET A 534 11.62 -37.44 -18.33
N ASP A 535 12.02 -36.97 -19.50
CA ASP A 535 13.41 -37.09 -19.97
C ASP A 535 14.31 -35.88 -19.63
N SER A 536 13.80 -34.88 -18.92
CA SER A 536 14.56 -33.69 -18.60
C SER A 536 14.85 -33.56 -17.09
N GLN A 537 16.14 -33.36 -16.77
CA GLN A 537 16.57 -32.93 -15.43
C GLN A 537 15.82 -31.68 -14.98
N GLN A 538 15.43 -30.83 -15.92
CA GLN A 538 14.64 -29.65 -15.76
C GLN A 538 13.21 -29.94 -15.24
N GLY A 539 12.51 -30.97 -15.75
CA GLY A 539 11.18 -31.36 -15.29
C GLY A 539 11.16 -31.84 -13.83
N THR A 540 12.29 -32.37 -13.33
CA THR A 540 12.40 -32.73 -11.90
C THR A 540 12.56 -31.52 -11.01
N GLU A 541 13.32 -30.53 -11.44
CA GLU A 541 13.45 -29.25 -10.69
C GLU A 541 12.15 -28.45 -10.72
N GLU A 542 11.45 -28.41 -11.84
CA GLU A 542 10.15 -27.75 -11.97
C GLU A 542 9.11 -28.38 -11.05
N PHE A 543 8.98 -29.70 -11.06
CA PHE A 543 8.08 -30.41 -10.15
C PHE A 543 8.36 -30.08 -8.68
N ARG A 544 9.66 -30.12 -8.31
CA ARG A 544 10.07 -29.82 -6.95
C ARG A 544 9.77 -28.37 -6.56
N ASN A 545 10.05 -27.43 -7.46
CA ASN A 545 9.79 -26.00 -7.26
C ASN A 545 8.29 -25.75 -7.08
N GLU A 546 7.45 -26.29 -7.97
CA GLU A 546 6.01 -26.10 -7.89
C GLU A 546 5.41 -26.74 -6.64
N VAL A 547 5.79 -27.96 -6.28
CA VAL A 547 5.28 -28.61 -5.06
C VAL A 547 5.72 -27.87 -3.79
N ILE A 548 6.98 -27.42 -3.70
CA ILE A 548 7.49 -26.79 -2.49
C ILE A 548 7.05 -25.34 -2.36
N LEU A 549 7.07 -24.58 -3.48
CA LEU A 549 6.77 -23.15 -3.46
C LEU A 549 5.27 -22.87 -3.52
N ILE A 550 4.58 -23.47 -4.49
CA ILE A 550 3.19 -23.15 -4.80
C ILE A 550 2.21 -23.75 -3.81
N ALA A 551 2.51 -24.92 -3.25
CA ALA A 551 1.67 -25.52 -2.20
C ALA A 551 1.40 -24.59 -1.01
N ARG A 552 2.32 -23.66 -0.74
CA ARG A 552 2.25 -22.70 0.37
C ARG A 552 1.69 -21.33 -0.02
N LEU A 553 1.46 -21.11 -1.33
CA LEU A 553 0.99 -19.83 -1.86
C LEU A 553 -0.50 -19.91 -2.16
N GLN A 554 -1.29 -19.06 -1.49
CA GLN A 554 -2.73 -18.96 -1.70
C GLN A 554 -3.10 -17.50 -1.92
N HIS A 555 -3.47 -17.18 -3.16
CA HIS A 555 -3.93 -15.85 -3.53
C HIS A 555 -4.92 -15.93 -4.69
N ARG A 556 -5.92 -15.04 -4.72
CA ARG A 556 -6.98 -15.06 -5.75
C ARG A 556 -6.46 -14.86 -7.18
N ASN A 557 -5.32 -14.18 -7.34
CA ASN A 557 -4.67 -13.95 -8.64
C ASN A 557 -3.49 -14.90 -8.89
N LEU A 558 -3.44 -16.04 -8.20
CA LEU A 558 -2.52 -17.15 -8.48
C LEU A 558 -3.34 -18.43 -8.71
N VAL A 559 -2.87 -19.26 -9.63
CA VAL A 559 -3.47 -20.59 -9.86
C VAL A 559 -3.19 -21.47 -8.65
N ARG A 560 -4.23 -22.14 -8.17
CA ARG A 560 -4.17 -22.98 -6.98
C ARG A 560 -3.71 -24.39 -7.34
N LEU A 561 -2.65 -24.87 -6.72
CA LEU A 561 -2.26 -26.27 -6.73
C LEU A 561 -3.15 -27.06 -5.74
N LEU A 562 -3.82 -28.10 -6.24
CA LEU A 562 -4.75 -28.93 -5.48
C LEU A 562 -4.12 -30.21 -4.97
N GLY A 563 -3.16 -30.75 -5.75
CA GLY A 563 -2.48 -32.00 -5.43
C GLY A 563 -1.31 -32.31 -6.35
N TYR A 564 -0.63 -33.41 -6.10
CA TYR A 564 0.47 -33.90 -6.91
C TYR A 564 0.54 -35.43 -6.91
N CYS A 565 1.21 -35.99 -7.94
CA CYS A 565 1.56 -37.40 -8.00
C CYS A 565 3.01 -37.55 -8.41
N GLY A 566 3.73 -38.46 -7.76
CA GLY A 566 5.11 -38.83 -8.04
C GLY A 566 5.31 -40.35 -8.06
N GLU A 567 4.37 -41.11 -8.66
CA GLU A 567 4.41 -42.56 -8.74
C GLU A 567 4.98 -43.04 -10.10
N GLN A 568 5.62 -44.20 -10.14
CA GLN A 568 6.09 -44.89 -11.35
C GLN A 568 6.92 -44.00 -12.31
N ALA A 569 7.74 -43.08 -11.75
CA ALA A 569 8.49 -42.05 -12.46
C ALA A 569 7.63 -40.92 -13.10
N GLU A 570 6.31 -40.99 -13.04
CA GLU A 570 5.43 -39.89 -13.48
C GLU A 570 5.48 -38.69 -12.51
N LYS A 571 5.44 -37.50 -13.06
CA LYS A 571 5.43 -36.25 -12.32
C LYS A 571 4.22 -35.46 -12.77
N LEU A 572 3.16 -35.47 -11.95
CA LEU A 572 1.90 -34.85 -12.26
C LEU A 572 1.56 -33.79 -11.21
N LEU A 573 1.12 -32.63 -11.69
CA LEU A 573 0.66 -31.51 -10.87
C LEU A 573 -0.81 -31.28 -11.16
N ILE A 574 -1.63 -31.15 -10.12
CA ILE A 574 -3.07 -31.04 -10.24
C ILE A 574 -3.48 -29.62 -9.79
N TYR A 575 -4.06 -28.86 -10.69
CA TYR A 575 -4.48 -27.48 -10.48
C TYR A 575 -5.99 -27.32 -10.57
N GLU A 576 -6.50 -26.20 -10.09
CA GLU A 576 -7.85 -25.74 -10.41
C GLU A 576 -7.99 -25.56 -11.93
N TYR A 577 -9.15 -25.94 -12.48
CA TYR A 577 -9.45 -25.74 -13.91
C TYR A 577 -9.96 -24.32 -14.14
N LEU A 578 -9.41 -23.63 -15.15
CA LEU A 578 -9.75 -22.28 -15.54
C LEU A 578 -10.34 -22.28 -16.96
N PRO A 579 -11.68 -22.05 -17.08
CA PRO A 579 -12.40 -22.33 -18.34
C PRO A 579 -12.04 -21.39 -19.50
N ASN A 580 -11.59 -20.16 -19.21
CA ASN A 580 -11.27 -19.20 -20.28
C ASN A 580 -9.84 -19.35 -20.83
N GLY A 581 -9.00 -20.23 -20.22
CA GLY A 581 -7.65 -20.51 -20.69
C GLY A 581 -6.69 -19.34 -20.47
N SER A 582 -5.66 -19.25 -21.33
CA SER A 582 -4.63 -18.23 -21.19
C SER A 582 -4.99 -16.91 -21.88
N LEU A 583 -4.46 -15.81 -21.37
CA LEU A 583 -4.71 -14.45 -21.88
C LEU A 583 -4.23 -14.28 -23.32
N ASP A 584 -3.10 -14.89 -23.70
CA ASP A 584 -2.60 -14.82 -25.07
C ASP A 584 -3.54 -15.51 -26.09
N ALA A 585 -4.13 -16.64 -25.70
CA ALA A 585 -5.10 -17.36 -26.54
C ALA A 585 -6.38 -16.57 -26.83
N ILE A 586 -6.67 -15.51 -26.06
CA ILE A 586 -7.80 -14.61 -26.30
C ILE A 586 -7.32 -13.35 -27.01
N LEU A 587 -6.21 -12.75 -26.57
CA LEU A 587 -5.72 -11.48 -27.13
C LEU A 587 -5.31 -11.59 -28.61
N PHE A 588 -4.76 -12.73 -29.02
CA PHE A 588 -4.26 -12.95 -30.39
C PHE A 588 -5.22 -13.75 -31.28
N ASP A 589 -6.41 -14.07 -30.79
CA ASP A 589 -7.50 -14.66 -31.59
C ASP A 589 -8.47 -13.57 -32.01
N ASP A 590 -8.59 -13.31 -33.30
CA ASP A 590 -9.44 -12.24 -33.84
C ASP A 590 -10.91 -12.39 -33.47
N SER A 591 -11.40 -13.61 -33.28
CA SER A 591 -12.77 -13.92 -32.90
C SER A 591 -13.04 -13.71 -31.39
N ARG A 592 -12.05 -13.95 -30.55
CA ARG A 592 -12.16 -13.90 -29.09
C ARG A 592 -11.67 -12.59 -28.49
N ARG A 593 -10.80 -11.85 -29.19
CA ARG A 593 -10.23 -10.57 -28.75
C ARG A 593 -11.30 -9.55 -28.35
N MET A 594 -12.44 -9.56 -29.06
CA MET A 594 -13.59 -8.68 -28.78
C MET A 594 -14.27 -8.96 -27.43
N LEU A 595 -14.01 -10.11 -26.79
CA LEU A 595 -14.52 -10.42 -25.44
C LEU A 595 -13.79 -9.65 -24.35
N LEU A 596 -12.63 -9.06 -24.67
CA LEU A 596 -11.81 -8.27 -23.77
C LEU A 596 -11.95 -6.79 -24.12
N ASP A 597 -12.99 -6.13 -23.62
CA ASP A 597 -13.10 -4.68 -23.63
C ASP A 597 -12.01 -4.02 -22.78
N TRP A 598 -11.89 -2.70 -22.81
CA TRP A 598 -10.84 -2.00 -22.08
C TRP A 598 -10.95 -2.20 -20.55
N GLU A 599 -12.16 -2.15 -20.02
CA GLU A 599 -12.38 -2.32 -18.58
C GLU A 599 -11.91 -3.70 -18.08
N THR A 600 -12.23 -4.75 -18.85
CA THR A 600 -11.76 -6.11 -18.59
C THR A 600 -10.23 -6.21 -18.69
N ARG A 601 -9.63 -5.64 -19.75
CA ARG A 601 -8.15 -5.61 -19.92
C ARG A 601 -7.48 -4.89 -18.75
N PHE A 602 -8.00 -3.74 -18.35
CA PHE A 602 -7.45 -2.97 -17.23
C PHE A 602 -7.61 -3.71 -15.90
N SER A 603 -8.74 -4.40 -15.70
CA SER A 603 -8.95 -5.28 -14.54
C SER A 603 -7.96 -6.45 -14.52
N ILE A 604 -7.66 -7.04 -15.67
CA ILE A 604 -6.64 -8.10 -15.81
C ILE A 604 -5.25 -7.57 -15.45
N ILE A 605 -4.86 -6.41 -15.95
CA ILE A 605 -3.57 -5.76 -15.60
C ILE A 605 -3.47 -5.55 -14.09
N LYS A 606 -4.51 -4.99 -13.47
CA LYS A 606 -4.55 -4.78 -12.00
C LYS A 606 -4.45 -6.09 -11.22
N GLY A 607 -5.18 -7.12 -11.66
CA GLY A 607 -5.17 -8.41 -11.00
C GLY A 607 -3.81 -9.12 -11.11
N ALA A 608 -3.17 -9.07 -12.28
CA ALA A 608 -1.80 -9.60 -12.47
C ALA A 608 -0.79 -8.86 -11.58
N ALA A 609 -0.87 -7.53 -11.51
CA ALA A 609 -0.02 -6.72 -10.63
C ALA A 609 -0.19 -7.10 -9.15
N ARG A 610 -1.42 -7.39 -8.69
CA ARG A 610 -1.70 -7.86 -7.32
C ARG A 610 -1.13 -9.27 -7.07
N GLY A 611 -1.23 -10.17 -8.04
CA GLY A 611 -0.61 -11.50 -7.96
C GLY A 611 0.90 -11.40 -7.79
N LEU A 612 1.57 -10.53 -8.56
CA LEU A 612 3.00 -10.25 -8.43
C LEU A 612 3.35 -9.57 -7.10
N LEU A 613 2.53 -8.64 -6.64
CA LEU A 613 2.71 -8.02 -5.33
C LEU A 613 2.71 -9.08 -4.22
N TYR A 614 1.75 -10.01 -4.27
CA TYR A 614 1.70 -11.10 -3.31
C TYR A 614 2.97 -11.96 -3.34
N LEU A 615 3.46 -12.34 -4.52
CA LEU A 615 4.69 -13.13 -4.66
C LEU A 615 5.93 -12.41 -4.14
N HIS A 616 6.05 -11.11 -4.42
CA HIS A 616 7.25 -10.34 -4.09
C HIS A 616 7.28 -9.87 -2.63
N GLN A 617 6.12 -9.62 -2.00
CA GLN A 617 6.07 -8.92 -0.72
C GLN A 617 5.15 -9.56 0.33
N ASP A 618 4.01 -10.14 -0.09
CA ASP A 618 2.96 -10.58 0.83
C ASP A 618 3.05 -12.06 1.18
N SER A 619 3.77 -12.85 0.39
CA SER A 619 4.03 -14.25 0.68
C SER A 619 5.07 -14.40 1.81
N ARG A 620 5.05 -15.53 2.51
CA ARG A 620 6.02 -15.82 3.58
C ARG A 620 7.47 -15.84 3.10
N MET A 621 7.68 -15.98 1.80
CA MET A 621 8.98 -16.01 1.13
C MET A 621 8.89 -15.13 -0.10
N THR A 622 9.88 -14.28 -0.35
CA THR A 622 9.95 -13.50 -1.59
C THR A 622 10.18 -14.45 -2.77
N VAL A 623 9.18 -14.55 -3.64
CA VAL A 623 9.22 -15.43 -4.81
C VAL A 623 9.24 -14.60 -6.07
N ILE A 624 10.22 -14.81 -6.94
CA ILE A 624 10.30 -14.21 -8.28
C ILE A 624 9.88 -15.25 -9.30
N HIS A 625 8.88 -14.93 -10.12
CA HIS A 625 8.28 -15.84 -11.08
C HIS A 625 9.24 -16.23 -12.24
N ARG A 626 9.97 -15.27 -12.77
CA ARG A 626 11.02 -15.40 -13.82
C ARG A 626 10.54 -15.77 -15.22
N ASP A 627 9.27 -16.12 -15.41
CA ASP A 627 8.68 -16.41 -16.73
C ASP A 627 7.26 -15.80 -16.84
N LEU A 628 7.12 -14.51 -16.48
CA LEU A 628 5.83 -13.82 -16.61
C LEU A 628 5.60 -13.41 -18.07
N LYS A 629 4.55 -13.97 -18.66
CA LYS A 629 4.09 -13.69 -20.04
C LYS A 629 2.57 -13.90 -20.13
N ALA A 630 1.93 -13.41 -21.18
CA ALA A 630 0.48 -13.53 -21.36
C ALA A 630 -0.02 -14.98 -21.35
N ALA A 631 0.80 -15.93 -21.86
CA ALA A 631 0.49 -17.36 -21.83
C ALA A 631 0.44 -17.95 -20.41
N ASN A 632 1.11 -17.32 -19.44
CA ASN A 632 1.14 -17.74 -18.04
C ASN A 632 0.16 -16.94 -17.16
N VAL A 633 -0.71 -16.12 -17.75
CA VAL A 633 -1.85 -15.48 -17.12
C VAL A 633 -3.12 -16.18 -17.59
N LEU A 634 -3.73 -16.99 -16.73
CA LEU A 634 -4.96 -17.72 -17.03
C LEU A 634 -6.16 -16.93 -16.51
N LEU A 635 -7.33 -17.13 -17.15
CA LEU A 635 -8.56 -16.42 -16.82
C LEU A 635 -9.60 -17.39 -16.25
N ASP A 636 -10.16 -17.04 -15.08
CA ASP A 636 -11.26 -17.81 -14.48
C ASP A 636 -12.61 -17.54 -15.20
N ALA A 637 -13.70 -18.13 -14.71
CA ALA A 637 -15.02 -18.00 -15.31
C ALA A 637 -15.52 -16.54 -15.39
N GLU A 638 -15.07 -15.69 -14.46
CA GLU A 638 -15.41 -14.28 -14.38
C GLU A 638 -14.35 -13.37 -15.07
N MET A 639 -13.50 -13.93 -15.94
CA MET A 639 -12.41 -13.22 -16.63
C MET A 639 -11.37 -12.58 -15.69
N LYS A 640 -11.26 -13.06 -14.44
CA LYS A 640 -10.24 -12.59 -13.49
C LYS A 640 -8.91 -13.30 -13.73
N PRO A 641 -7.78 -12.59 -13.69
CA PRO A 641 -6.47 -13.17 -13.98
C PRO A 641 -5.92 -13.99 -12.80
N LYS A 642 -5.29 -15.10 -13.13
CA LYS A 642 -4.52 -15.95 -12.23
C LYS A 642 -3.17 -16.29 -12.86
N ILE A 643 -2.08 -15.94 -12.18
CA ILE A 643 -0.72 -16.24 -12.62
C ILE A 643 -0.47 -17.75 -12.43
N ALA A 644 0.06 -18.38 -13.44
CA ALA A 644 0.34 -19.82 -13.52
C ALA A 644 1.81 -20.09 -13.90
N ASP A 645 2.21 -21.35 -13.83
CA ASP A 645 3.50 -21.89 -14.29
C ASP A 645 4.71 -21.34 -13.53
N PHE A 646 4.89 -21.83 -12.32
CA PHE A 646 5.97 -21.44 -11.41
C PHE A 646 7.20 -22.34 -11.50
N GLY A 647 7.28 -23.19 -12.52
CA GLY A 647 8.40 -24.13 -12.69
C GLY A 647 9.78 -23.46 -12.68
N MET A 648 9.88 -22.22 -13.16
CA MET A 648 11.11 -21.42 -13.16
C MET A 648 11.21 -20.46 -11.95
N ALA A 649 10.23 -20.43 -11.05
CA ALA A 649 10.23 -19.54 -9.91
C ALA A 649 11.38 -19.87 -8.93
N ARG A 650 11.95 -18.84 -8.31
CA ARG A 650 13.00 -18.99 -7.29
C ARG A 650 12.77 -18.06 -6.12
N ILE A 651 13.19 -18.52 -4.94
CA ILE A 651 13.38 -17.65 -3.77
C ILE A 651 14.61 -16.79 -4.06
N PHE A 652 14.52 -15.52 -3.80
CA PHE A 652 15.44 -14.45 -4.24
C PHE A 652 16.92 -14.75 -3.98
N GLY A 653 17.74 -14.58 -5.04
CA GLY A 653 19.21 -14.58 -5.08
C GLY A 653 19.70 -14.37 -6.50
N ASP A 654 20.04 -13.14 -6.82
CA ASP A 654 20.74 -12.50 -7.96
C ASP A 654 20.71 -13.03 -9.43
N ASN A 655 20.48 -12.04 -10.32
CA ASN A 655 20.85 -11.80 -11.73
C ASN A 655 20.35 -12.67 -12.89
N GLN A 656 19.55 -12.07 -13.82
CA GLN A 656 19.82 -11.91 -15.28
C GLN A 656 18.67 -11.27 -16.07
N GLN A 657 19.00 -10.59 -17.20
CA GLN A 657 18.19 -9.72 -18.05
C GLN A 657 17.78 -10.35 -19.39
N ASN A 658 16.68 -9.85 -20.02
CA ASN A 658 16.46 -9.88 -21.49
C ASN A 658 15.41 -8.85 -21.95
N ALA A 659 15.66 -8.18 -23.10
CA ALA A 659 14.87 -7.06 -23.61
C ALA A 659 14.82 -7.03 -25.15
N ASN A 660 13.62 -6.80 -25.76
CA ASN A 660 13.53 -6.38 -27.18
C ASN A 660 12.28 -5.55 -27.57
N THR A 661 11.13 -5.68 -26.91
CA THR A 661 9.87 -4.94 -27.28
C THR A 661 9.83 -3.51 -26.73
N GLN A 662 10.71 -3.15 -25.83
CA GLN A 662 10.71 -1.92 -25.03
C GLN A 662 10.98 -0.64 -25.85
N ARG A 663 11.67 -0.75 -26.96
CA ARG A 663 12.21 0.41 -27.72
C ARG A 663 11.13 1.20 -28.47
N VAL A 664 10.20 0.49 -29.12
CA VAL A 664 9.11 1.12 -29.87
C VAL A 664 8.16 1.83 -28.91
N SER A 665 7.77 1.15 -27.83
CA SER A 665 6.86 1.70 -26.82
C SER A 665 7.45 2.93 -26.13
N TRP A 666 8.75 2.94 -25.84
CA TRP A 666 9.42 4.09 -25.21
C TRP A 666 9.48 5.31 -26.13
N ASN A 667 9.80 5.12 -27.43
CA ASN A 667 9.80 6.22 -28.39
C ASN A 667 8.42 6.86 -28.54
N MET A 668 7.37 6.05 -28.69
CA MET A 668 6.01 6.53 -28.82
C MET A 668 5.51 7.22 -27.55
N TRP A 669 5.87 6.67 -26.37
CA TRP A 669 5.56 7.31 -25.09
C TRP A 669 6.25 8.67 -24.96
N LYS A 670 7.54 8.77 -25.29
CA LYS A 670 8.33 10.03 -25.25
C LYS A 670 7.76 11.09 -26.18
N GLU A 671 7.24 10.69 -27.34
CA GLU A 671 6.61 11.60 -28.32
C GLU A 671 5.17 11.98 -27.93
N GLY A 672 4.64 11.50 -26.80
CA GLY A 672 3.25 11.72 -26.41
C GLY A 672 2.22 10.98 -27.28
N LYS A 673 2.66 9.96 -28.04
CA LYS A 673 1.85 9.14 -28.94
C LYS A 673 1.58 7.74 -28.38
N ALA A 674 1.56 7.59 -27.06
CA ALA A 674 1.33 6.30 -26.40
C ALA A 674 -0.01 5.65 -26.82
N GLU A 675 -1.01 6.45 -27.08
CA GLU A 675 -2.32 6.00 -27.56
C GLU A 675 -2.27 5.20 -28.87
N ALA A 676 -1.33 5.53 -29.76
CA ALA A 676 -1.14 4.82 -31.03
C ALA A 676 -0.63 3.37 -30.87
N LEU A 677 -0.25 2.96 -29.65
CA LEU A 677 0.07 1.58 -29.31
C LEU A 677 -1.18 0.75 -28.95
N SER A 678 -2.34 1.38 -28.84
CA SER A 678 -3.57 0.70 -28.48
C SER A 678 -4.10 -0.13 -29.64
N ASP A 679 -4.67 -1.28 -29.31
CA ASP A 679 -5.37 -2.14 -30.24
C ASP A 679 -6.59 -1.38 -30.80
N SER A 680 -6.77 -1.42 -32.12
CA SER A 680 -7.90 -0.76 -32.80
C SER A 680 -9.28 -1.24 -32.28
N SER A 681 -9.37 -2.46 -31.76
CA SER A 681 -10.59 -3.05 -31.23
C SER A 681 -11.09 -2.40 -29.94
N ILE A 682 -10.25 -1.64 -29.23
CA ILE A 682 -10.57 -0.99 -27.95
C ILE A 682 -10.55 0.53 -28.04
N MET A 683 -10.21 1.12 -29.19
CA MET A 683 -10.06 2.57 -29.33
C MET A 683 -11.32 3.36 -28.93
N ASP A 684 -12.51 2.82 -29.20
CA ASP A 684 -13.78 3.48 -28.87
C ASP A 684 -14.16 3.37 -27.38
N THR A 685 -13.55 2.43 -26.63
CA THR A 685 -13.89 2.14 -25.23
C THR A 685 -12.77 2.46 -24.26
N CYS A 686 -11.53 2.64 -24.74
CA CYS A 686 -10.39 2.87 -23.85
C CYS A 686 -10.33 4.32 -23.38
N SER A 687 -9.89 4.49 -22.11
CA SER A 687 -9.49 5.79 -21.58
C SER A 687 -8.04 6.06 -21.98
N PRO A 688 -7.75 7.12 -22.75
CA PRO A 688 -6.38 7.48 -23.14
C PRO A 688 -5.44 7.64 -21.96
N ASP A 689 -5.93 8.21 -20.85
CA ASP A 689 -5.17 8.39 -19.61
C ASP A 689 -4.77 7.05 -18.98
N GLU A 690 -5.68 6.06 -18.98
CA GLU A 690 -5.41 4.74 -18.44
C GLU A 690 -4.44 3.94 -19.32
N VAL A 691 -4.57 4.05 -20.63
CA VAL A 691 -3.63 3.44 -21.60
C VAL A 691 -2.23 4.02 -21.39
N SER A 692 -2.13 5.35 -21.34
CA SER A 692 -0.87 6.06 -21.10
C SER A 692 -0.26 5.66 -19.76
N LEU A 693 -1.07 5.53 -18.71
CA LEU A 693 -0.65 5.07 -17.39
C LEU A 693 -0.11 3.64 -17.44
N CYS A 694 -0.78 2.71 -18.10
CA CYS A 694 -0.33 1.33 -18.23
C CYS A 694 1.02 1.24 -18.95
N ILE A 695 1.20 2.02 -20.03
CA ILE A 695 2.47 2.07 -20.79
C ILE A 695 3.57 2.67 -19.93
N HIS A 696 3.30 3.76 -19.20
CA HIS A 696 4.25 4.39 -18.28
C HIS A 696 4.73 3.39 -17.21
N VAL A 697 3.79 2.71 -16.55
CA VAL A 697 4.10 1.68 -15.54
C VAL A 697 4.92 0.55 -16.15
N ALA A 698 4.55 0.07 -17.34
CA ALA A 698 5.27 -1.00 -18.01
C ALA A 698 6.71 -0.59 -18.33
N LEU A 699 6.93 0.63 -18.84
CA LEU A 699 8.26 1.16 -19.13
C LEU A 699 9.13 1.27 -17.87
N LEU A 700 8.55 1.67 -16.74
CA LEU A 700 9.25 1.69 -15.46
C LEU A 700 9.60 0.30 -14.95
N CYS A 701 8.72 -0.68 -15.11
CA CYS A 701 8.96 -2.05 -14.65
C CYS A 701 10.13 -2.75 -15.39
N VAL A 702 10.48 -2.27 -16.59
CA VAL A 702 11.51 -2.85 -17.44
C VAL A 702 12.79 -2.01 -17.54
N GLN A 703 13.02 -1.07 -16.63
CA GLN A 703 14.23 -0.26 -16.59
C GLN A 703 15.49 -1.14 -16.48
N GLU A 704 16.61 -0.69 -17.06
CA GLU A 704 17.90 -1.42 -17.05
C GLU A 704 18.41 -1.59 -15.62
N ASN A 705 18.49 -0.48 -14.89
CA ASN A 705 18.87 -0.52 -13.49
C ASN A 705 17.69 -1.04 -12.65
N PRO A 706 17.88 -2.12 -11.88
CA PRO A 706 16.82 -2.64 -10.99
C PRO A 706 16.30 -1.62 -9.97
N ASP A 707 17.14 -0.68 -9.53
CA ASP A 707 16.78 0.36 -8.55
C ASP A 707 15.82 1.41 -9.13
N ASP A 708 15.80 1.57 -10.45
CA ASP A 708 14.86 2.48 -11.15
C ASP A 708 13.49 1.83 -11.38
N ARG A 709 13.34 0.52 -11.11
CA ARG A 709 12.08 -0.19 -11.26
C ARG A 709 11.18 0.08 -10.05
N PRO A 710 9.91 0.40 -10.26
CA PRO A 710 8.98 0.60 -9.16
C PRO A 710 8.74 -0.73 -8.43
N LEU A 711 8.53 -0.64 -7.14
CA LEU A 711 8.07 -1.80 -6.38
C LEU A 711 6.63 -2.15 -6.78
N MET A 712 6.28 -3.44 -6.77
CA MET A 712 4.94 -3.88 -7.16
C MET A 712 3.81 -3.25 -6.35
N SER A 713 4.04 -2.88 -5.09
CA SER A 713 3.07 -2.11 -4.32
C SER A 713 2.83 -0.70 -4.86
N SER A 714 3.87 -0.04 -5.39
CA SER A 714 3.72 1.26 -6.07
C SER A 714 2.99 1.10 -7.40
N VAL A 715 3.30 0.02 -8.14
CA VAL A 715 2.60 -0.34 -9.38
C VAL A 715 1.10 -0.57 -9.13
N VAL A 716 0.76 -1.40 -8.16
CA VAL A 716 -0.63 -1.67 -7.79
C VAL A 716 -1.32 -0.37 -7.35
N PHE A 717 -0.67 0.41 -6.50
CA PHE A 717 -1.21 1.69 -6.04
C PHE A 717 -1.54 2.64 -7.19
N VAL A 718 -0.62 2.79 -8.15
CA VAL A 718 -0.79 3.68 -9.30
C VAL A 718 -1.90 3.20 -10.22
N LEU A 719 -1.95 1.90 -10.51
CA LEU A 719 -3.00 1.30 -11.36
C LEU A 719 -4.40 1.38 -10.71
N GLU A 720 -4.49 1.28 -9.39
CA GLU A 720 -5.77 1.35 -8.67
C GLU A 720 -6.28 2.77 -8.52
N ASN A 721 -5.40 3.71 -8.24
CA ASN A 721 -5.76 5.11 -8.01
C ASN A 721 -5.68 5.97 -9.27
N ARG A 722 -5.34 5.39 -10.44
CA ARG A 722 -5.17 6.11 -11.71
C ARG A 722 -4.26 7.34 -11.57
N SER A 723 -3.23 7.22 -10.75
CA SER A 723 -2.34 8.32 -10.35
C SER A 723 -1.01 8.25 -11.09
N THR A 724 -0.57 9.34 -11.68
CA THR A 724 0.71 9.47 -12.42
C THR A 724 1.90 9.81 -11.54
N THR A 725 1.89 9.44 -10.27
CA THR A 725 2.93 9.83 -9.28
C THR A 725 4.23 9.02 -9.37
N LEU A 726 4.45 8.30 -10.45
CA LEU A 726 5.71 7.59 -10.68
C LEU A 726 6.74 8.51 -11.36
N SER A 727 8.03 8.19 -11.13
CA SER A 727 9.14 8.84 -11.83
C SER A 727 9.04 8.68 -13.35
N THR A 728 9.66 9.58 -14.10
CA THR A 728 9.75 9.45 -15.56
C THR A 728 10.63 8.26 -15.93
N PRO A 729 10.21 7.35 -16.85
CA PRO A 729 11.05 6.28 -17.30
C PRO A 729 12.33 6.78 -17.96
N ASN A 730 13.47 6.18 -17.61
CA ASN A 730 14.74 6.36 -18.29
C ASN A 730 14.81 5.54 -19.58
N HIS A 731 15.91 5.60 -20.29
CA HIS A 731 16.12 4.83 -21.51
C HIS A 731 16.00 3.31 -21.28
N PRO A 732 15.35 2.55 -22.19
CA PRO A 732 15.35 1.09 -22.14
C PRO A 732 16.77 0.52 -22.31
N PRO A 733 17.01 -0.73 -21.85
CA PRO A 733 18.29 -1.40 -21.99
C PRO A 733 18.79 -1.47 -23.45
N GLY A 734 20.07 -1.22 -23.68
CA GLY A 734 20.70 -1.29 -25.00
C GLY A 734 20.54 -0.07 -25.91
N PHE A 735 19.92 1.03 -25.44
CA PHE A 735 19.78 2.27 -26.21
C PHE A 735 21.12 3.01 -26.36
N ALA A 736 21.95 3.01 -25.32
CA ALA A 736 23.23 3.71 -25.29
C ALA A 736 24.32 3.05 -26.18
N ARG A 737 24.31 1.72 -26.31
CA ARG A 737 25.33 1.00 -27.11
C ARG A 737 25.25 1.28 -28.61
N ARG A 738 24.06 1.49 -29.18
CA ARG A 738 23.90 1.74 -30.63
C ARG A 738 24.10 3.18 -31.04
N ASN A 739 23.87 4.16 -30.17
CA ASN A 739 24.17 5.54 -30.52
C ASN A 739 25.68 5.79 -30.61
N THR A 740 26.48 5.13 -29.77
CA THR A 740 27.95 5.18 -29.86
C THR A 740 28.49 4.41 -31.08
N GLU A 741 27.83 3.34 -31.51
CA GLU A 741 28.16 2.65 -32.77
C GLU A 741 27.67 3.41 -34.00
N MET A 742 26.50 4.08 -33.94
CA MET A 742 26.00 4.91 -35.05
C MET A 742 26.79 6.21 -35.21
N GLU A 743 27.30 6.78 -34.14
CA GLU A 743 28.24 7.93 -34.22
C GLU A 743 29.58 7.48 -34.80
N ARG A 744 30.13 6.34 -34.41
CA ARG A 744 31.32 5.77 -35.04
C ARG A 744 31.11 5.37 -36.51
N ILE A 745 29.93 4.86 -36.86
CA ILE A 745 29.58 4.51 -38.24
C ILE A 745 29.27 5.77 -39.09
N ARG A 746 28.84 6.89 -38.50
CA ARG A 746 28.71 8.18 -39.20
C ARG A 746 30.04 8.80 -39.56
N ASP A 747 31.05 8.67 -38.72
CA ASP A 747 32.40 9.12 -39.01
C ASP A 747 33.09 8.27 -40.07
N ASP A 748 32.77 6.96 -40.18
CA ASP A 748 33.31 6.06 -41.21
C ASP A 748 32.50 6.09 -42.54
N ILE A 749 31.24 6.54 -42.57
CA ILE A 749 30.41 6.60 -43.79
C ILE A 749 30.61 7.92 -44.59
N GLN A 750 31.36 8.90 -44.05
CA GLN A 750 31.76 10.05 -44.86
C GLN A 750 32.78 9.68 -45.96
N HIS A 751 33.21 8.41 -46.04
CA HIS A 751 34.16 7.92 -47.04
C HIS A 751 33.72 6.75 -47.92
N SER A 752 32.43 6.33 -47.96
CA SER A 752 32.03 5.32 -48.95
C SER A 752 30.51 5.35 -49.23
N MET A 753 30.17 6.01 -50.31
CA MET A 753 28.80 5.87 -50.95
C MET A 753 28.81 4.57 -51.76
N ASN A 754 27.94 3.62 -51.47
CA ASN A 754 27.24 2.79 -52.42
C ASN A 754 26.06 2.01 -51.82
N SER A 755 25.01 1.97 -52.58
CA SER A 755 23.67 1.41 -52.44
C SER A 755 23.53 0.02 -51.87
N PHE A 756 22.50 -0.19 -50.96
CA PHE A 756 21.80 -1.48 -50.84
C PHE A 756 20.33 -1.32 -50.54
N THR A 757 19.54 -2.11 -51.26
CA THR A 757 18.10 -2.28 -51.30
C THR A 757 17.49 -2.88 -50.03
N LEU A 758 16.33 -2.37 -49.63
CA LEU A 758 15.44 -2.94 -48.61
C LEU A 758 14.83 -4.25 -49.07
N THR A 759 14.92 -5.29 -48.25
CA THR A 759 14.07 -6.48 -48.33
C THR A 759 13.17 -6.53 -47.11
N GLU A 760 11.87 -6.62 -47.34
CA GLU A 760 10.82 -6.87 -46.36
C GLU A 760 11.01 -8.21 -45.69
N ILE A 761 10.90 -8.28 -44.36
CA ILE A 761 10.78 -9.52 -43.60
C ILE A 761 9.38 -9.57 -42.99
N GLN A 762 8.56 -10.47 -43.55
CA GLN A 762 7.31 -10.91 -42.92
C GLN A 762 7.64 -11.77 -41.70
N GLY A 763 7.08 -11.41 -40.55
CA GLY A 763 7.15 -12.17 -39.33
C GLY A 763 6.13 -13.33 -39.32
N ARG A 764 6.57 -14.45 -38.78
CA ARG A 764 5.71 -15.57 -38.34
C ARG A 764 5.44 -15.45 -36.84
#